data_7636eaffbf6d12dce76da585154a693b
#
_entry.id   7636eaffbf6d12dce76da585154a693b
#
_cell.length_a   1.000
_cell.length_b   1.000
_cell.length_c   1.000
_cell.angle_alpha   90.00
_cell.angle_beta   90.00
_cell.angle_gamma   90.00
#
_symmetry.space_group_name_H-M   'P 1'
#
loop_
_entity.id
_entity.type
_entity.pdbx_description
1 polymer ?
#
loop_
_entity_poly.entity_id
_entity_poly.type
_entity_poly.pdbx_seq_one_letter_code
_entity_poly.pdbx_strand_id
1 'polypeptide(L)'
;MAKNKVYALIIQGLVQGVGFRPFIYRIAKDLGMKGCVENMNNGVRILVAATPDDRDLLISRIRTEHPRVAYIHRISYTSTEMDEDDFDDFTITPSHSESDEVTQVSPDIAVCADCMRDRTTQPHRIGYPFINCTHCGPRFSIIRDLPYDRSQTTMGGFLMCPDCEKEYTNVIDRRFHAQPVACNHCGPTYYATYNEETYIDYETLLKLTSRLLLGGEVIAAKGIGGYHLICDASNERAVARLREIKQRDTKPFAVMFRDLEHLQVYTATEPMEERCLVSWRRPIVLLRQRSRLASGINPGMHTLGCMLSYMPIHYDWFARTGIPALVMTSGNLSDLPIAITPEDAEAQLAGKVAILLHHNRPIHNRVDDSVLQVCGGQPCLIRRSRGYVPEPFFTDTNVEGIMAFGAEKVNTFALGKGETILQSQYIGDLKNWETFRFYTESMERFRHLFRFNLQRSVCDLHPDYLSSQEAERISKSLSLPLLKVQHHHAHAAACMLEHGLNEPVLAIVMDGTGLGDDGKVWGGEFFFCDRAKYRRLSHFEYVPLPGGDKAAEEPWRMVVAYLWHYFKDEPSGIPYPADFVERIGTERIAMLERMMEKGVNTPYTSSAGRLFDAVASLLGICDVSSHQAEAPVLLEQAAMGERNAYAYPVSAEGEEISFYSLFEALLHDKTNEVPVSLISARFHTTLASLFVQKARLLIKRTKATQVVISGGCFQNKLLTESMRRQFIMAGVPVYIPSRIPCNDGGIAVGQLTIASVTPF
;
A
#
# COMPACT_ATOMS: atom_id res chain seq x y z
N MET A 1 -6.32 -4.78 -55.96
CA MET A 1 -5.86 -4.72 -54.55
C MET A 1 -6.75 -3.70 -53.86
N ALA A 2 -7.31 -4.01 -52.71
CA ALA A 2 -8.08 -3.05 -51.94
C ALA A 2 -7.13 -1.90 -51.54
N LYS A 3 -7.55 -0.65 -51.81
CA LYS A 3 -6.76 0.54 -51.45
C LYS A 3 -6.64 0.56 -49.92
N ASN A 4 -5.40 0.69 -49.37
CA ASN A 4 -5.20 0.84 -47.95
C ASN A 4 -5.93 2.09 -47.43
N LYS A 5 -6.61 1.97 -46.30
CA LYS A 5 -7.21 3.11 -45.61
C LYS A 5 -6.33 3.49 -44.45
N VAL A 6 -6.28 4.77 -44.12
CA VAL A 6 -5.60 5.20 -42.92
C VAL A 6 -6.55 5.11 -41.73
N TYR A 7 -6.12 4.35 -40.70
CA TYR A 7 -6.85 4.21 -39.45
C TYR A 7 -6.12 4.99 -38.35
N ALA A 8 -6.88 5.70 -37.51
CA ALA A 8 -6.41 6.27 -36.26
C ALA A 8 -6.81 5.30 -35.13
N LEU A 9 -5.79 4.66 -34.51
CA LEU A 9 -5.99 3.82 -33.34
C LEU A 9 -5.61 4.63 -32.09
N ILE A 10 -6.47 4.63 -31.08
CA ILE A 10 -6.20 5.22 -29.77
C ILE A 10 -6.06 4.08 -28.76
N ILE A 11 -4.91 4.00 -28.12
CA ILE A 11 -4.61 2.99 -27.10
C ILE A 11 -4.52 3.67 -25.75
N GLN A 12 -5.45 3.33 -24.87
CA GLN A 12 -5.54 3.84 -23.50
C GLN A 12 -5.05 2.78 -22.52
N GLY A 13 -4.39 3.25 -21.46
CA GLY A 13 -3.82 2.38 -20.44
C GLY A 13 -2.45 2.86 -19.97
N LEU A 14 -1.70 2.01 -19.29
CA LEU A 14 -0.31 2.24 -18.93
C LEU A 14 0.58 1.98 -20.17
N VAL A 15 0.61 2.95 -21.07
CA VAL A 15 1.27 2.86 -22.37
C VAL A 15 2.35 3.93 -22.60
N GLN A 16 2.58 4.79 -21.61
CA GLN A 16 3.65 5.80 -21.66
C GLN A 16 4.74 5.51 -20.61
N GLY A 17 5.99 5.85 -20.95
CA GLY A 17 7.14 5.61 -20.07
C GLY A 17 7.55 4.13 -19.91
N VAL A 18 6.97 3.23 -20.68
CA VAL A 18 7.16 1.77 -20.62
C VAL A 18 7.70 1.15 -21.92
N GLY A 19 8.20 1.98 -22.85
CA GLY A 19 8.74 1.51 -24.13
C GLY A 19 7.67 1.17 -25.17
N PHE A 20 6.45 1.69 -25.04
CA PHE A 20 5.34 1.32 -25.90
C PHE A 20 5.47 1.88 -27.33
N ARG A 21 5.87 3.15 -27.52
CA ARG A 21 6.12 3.72 -28.85
C ARG A 21 7.17 2.96 -29.66
N PRO A 22 8.38 2.66 -29.12
CA PRO A 22 9.36 1.79 -29.80
C PRO A 22 8.82 0.39 -30.13
N PHE A 23 7.98 -0.15 -29.28
CA PHE A 23 7.34 -1.45 -29.51
C PHE A 23 6.38 -1.39 -30.71
N ILE A 24 5.49 -0.39 -30.76
CA ILE A 24 4.57 -0.18 -31.89
C ILE A 24 5.36 0.02 -33.20
N TYR A 25 6.39 0.85 -33.16
CA TYR A 25 7.26 1.08 -34.32
C TYR A 25 7.81 -0.24 -34.88
N ARG A 26 8.36 -1.12 -34.02
CA ARG A 26 8.90 -2.41 -34.45
C ARG A 26 7.84 -3.30 -35.10
N ILE A 27 6.67 -3.44 -34.47
CA ILE A 27 5.59 -4.27 -35.03
C ILE A 27 5.12 -3.72 -36.37
N ALA A 28 4.93 -2.41 -36.50
CA ALA A 28 4.49 -1.78 -37.73
C ALA A 28 5.52 -1.97 -38.87
N LYS A 29 6.81 -1.86 -38.54
CA LYS A 29 7.90 -2.14 -39.50
C LYS A 29 7.96 -3.63 -39.90
N ASP A 30 7.79 -4.55 -38.95
CA ASP A 30 7.72 -5.99 -39.22
C ASP A 30 6.56 -6.34 -40.17
N LEU A 31 5.46 -5.61 -40.05
CA LEU A 31 4.29 -5.77 -40.91
C LEU A 31 4.35 -4.97 -42.24
N GLY A 32 5.44 -4.23 -42.47
CA GLY A 32 5.61 -3.39 -43.64
C GLY A 32 4.62 -2.22 -43.77
N MET A 33 4.07 -1.76 -42.65
CA MET A 33 3.06 -0.70 -42.61
C MET A 33 3.69 0.69 -42.67
N LYS A 34 2.96 1.66 -43.24
CA LYS A 34 3.26 3.09 -43.23
C LYS A 34 2.39 3.80 -42.23
N GLY A 35 2.91 4.90 -41.63
CA GLY A 35 2.16 5.68 -40.65
C GLY A 35 3.01 6.33 -39.58
N CYS A 36 2.40 6.62 -38.46
CA CYS A 36 3.14 7.15 -37.30
C CYS A 36 2.54 6.74 -35.95
N VAL A 37 3.36 6.86 -34.90
CA VAL A 37 2.95 6.68 -33.51
C VAL A 37 3.39 7.84 -32.65
N GLU A 38 2.50 8.36 -31.81
CA GLU A 38 2.77 9.48 -30.90
C GLU A 38 2.14 9.28 -29.53
N ASN A 39 2.68 9.97 -28.52
CA ASN A 39 1.99 10.08 -27.22
C ASN A 39 1.00 11.24 -27.27
N MET A 40 -0.17 10.99 -26.73
CA MET A 40 -1.18 12.01 -26.45
C MET A 40 -1.47 12.05 -24.93
N ASN A 41 -2.15 13.08 -24.46
CA ASN A 41 -2.52 13.16 -23.05
C ASN A 41 -3.37 11.96 -22.58
N ASN A 42 -4.17 11.39 -23.49
CA ASN A 42 -5.11 10.30 -23.19
C ASN A 42 -4.62 8.91 -23.59
N GLY A 43 -3.36 8.77 -24.03
CA GLY A 43 -2.81 7.48 -24.42
C GLY A 43 -1.75 7.55 -25.52
N VAL A 44 -1.78 6.56 -26.41
CA VAL A 44 -0.93 6.51 -27.60
C VAL A 44 -1.83 6.49 -28.83
N ARG A 45 -1.59 7.42 -29.77
CA ARG A 45 -2.24 7.44 -31.09
C ARG A 45 -1.33 6.77 -32.13
N ILE A 46 -1.92 5.91 -32.94
CA ILE A 46 -1.27 5.30 -34.09
C ILE A 46 -2.08 5.68 -35.33
N LEU A 47 -1.44 6.34 -36.31
CA LEU A 47 -1.99 6.48 -37.64
C LEU A 47 -1.33 5.42 -38.50
N VAL A 48 -2.11 4.56 -39.15
CA VAL A 48 -1.58 3.45 -39.95
C VAL A 48 -2.38 3.24 -41.22
N ALA A 49 -1.66 3.17 -42.33
CA ALA A 49 -2.22 2.75 -43.62
C ALA A 49 -2.28 1.22 -43.67
N ALA A 50 -3.48 0.64 -43.74
CA ALA A 50 -3.67 -0.80 -43.62
C ALA A 50 -4.98 -1.26 -44.34
N THR A 51 -5.02 -2.54 -44.67
CA THR A 51 -6.28 -3.24 -44.91
C THR A 51 -6.99 -3.53 -43.60
N PRO A 52 -8.30 -3.85 -43.58
CA PRO A 52 -8.99 -4.27 -42.37
C PRO A 52 -8.31 -5.47 -41.67
N ASP A 53 -7.83 -6.44 -42.44
CA ASP A 53 -7.17 -7.64 -41.91
C ASP A 53 -5.82 -7.31 -41.29
N ASP A 54 -5.02 -6.45 -41.93
CA ASP A 54 -3.71 -6.01 -41.39
C ASP A 54 -3.87 -5.16 -40.15
N ARG A 55 -4.89 -4.28 -40.08
CA ARG A 55 -5.25 -3.52 -38.89
C ARG A 55 -5.57 -4.47 -37.73
N ASP A 56 -6.39 -5.49 -37.97
CA ASP A 56 -6.79 -6.44 -36.94
C ASP A 56 -5.60 -7.31 -36.46
N LEU A 57 -4.70 -7.66 -37.41
CA LEU A 57 -3.42 -8.32 -37.08
C LEU A 57 -2.55 -7.41 -36.21
N LEU A 58 -2.40 -6.13 -36.53
CA LEU A 58 -1.67 -5.17 -35.72
C LEU A 58 -2.25 -5.08 -34.30
N ILE A 59 -3.58 -4.95 -34.18
CA ILE A 59 -4.28 -4.91 -32.88
C ILE A 59 -4.03 -6.19 -32.08
N SER A 60 -4.07 -7.36 -32.73
CA SER A 60 -3.82 -8.65 -32.09
C SER A 60 -2.38 -8.72 -31.55
N ARG A 61 -1.37 -8.36 -32.35
CA ARG A 61 0.02 -8.31 -31.92
C ARG A 61 0.25 -7.31 -30.77
N ILE A 62 -0.39 -6.13 -30.83
CA ILE A 62 -0.34 -5.14 -29.75
C ILE A 62 -0.84 -5.76 -28.44
N ARG A 63 -1.93 -6.52 -28.47
CA ARG A 63 -2.51 -7.16 -27.28
C ARG A 63 -1.67 -8.30 -26.71
N THR A 64 -0.93 -9.01 -27.55
CA THR A 64 -0.19 -10.22 -27.13
C THR A 64 1.30 -10.01 -26.87
N GLU A 65 1.91 -9.00 -27.52
CA GLU A 65 3.36 -8.79 -27.49
C GLU A 65 3.81 -7.54 -26.74
N HIS A 66 2.88 -6.78 -26.14
CA HIS A 66 3.22 -5.51 -25.49
C HIS A 66 4.29 -5.64 -24.37
N PRO A 67 5.04 -4.58 -24.05
CA PRO A 67 6.03 -4.60 -22.99
C PRO A 67 5.44 -5.07 -21.67
N ARG A 68 6.20 -5.86 -20.90
CA ARG A 68 5.75 -6.52 -19.65
C ARG A 68 5.12 -5.56 -18.61
N VAL A 69 5.54 -4.31 -18.60
CA VAL A 69 5.03 -3.28 -17.67
C VAL A 69 3.80 -2.58 -18.23
N ALA A 70 3.62 -2.59 -19.56
CA ALA A 70 2.48 -1.97 -20.19
C ALA A 70 1.17 -2.70 -19.82
N TYR A 71 0.12 -1.92 -19.68
CA TYR A 71 -1.24 -2.42 -19.49
C TYR A 71 -2.18 -1.69 -20.46
N ILE A 72 -2.89 -2.45 -21.28
CA ILE A 72 -3.83 -1.92 -22.25
C ILE A 72 -5.24 -2.04 -21.68
N HIS A 73 -5.87 -0.90 -21.39
CA HIS A 73 -7.26 -0.85 -20.93
C HIS A 73 -8.22 -0.93 -22.11
N ARG A 74 -7.99 -0.09 -23.13
CA ARG A 74 -8.89 0.04 -24.29
C ARG A 74 -8.10 0.29 -25.56
N ILE A 75 -8.53 -0.31 -26.66
CA ILE A 75 -8.12 0.04 -28.03
C ILE A 75 -9.39 0.43 -28.78
N SER A 76 -9.43 1.64 -29.31
CA SER A 76 -10.47 2.12 -30.23
C SER A 76 -9.83 2.54 -31.54
N TYR A 77 -10.59 2.50 -32.63
CA TYR A 77 -10.11 2.96 -33.91
C TYR A 77 -11.22 3.62 -34.74
N THR A 78 -10.83 4.54 -35.60
CA THR A 78 -11.68 5.20 -36.62
C THR A 78 -10.93 5.25 -37.93
N SER A 79 -11.65 5.24 -39.07
CA SER A 79 -11.07 5.56 -40.37
C SER A 79 -10.88 7.08 -40.49
N THR A 80 -9.78 7.52 -41.07
CA THR A 80 -9.49 8.94 -41.33
C THR A 80 -9.72 9.29 -42.79
N GLU A 81 -9.67 10.59 -43.12
CA GLU A 81 -9.70 11.09 -44.50
C GLU A 81 -8.31 11.13 -45.14
N MET A 82 -7.25 10.73 -44.43
CA MET A 82 -5.87 10.69 -44.93
C MET A 82 -5.68 9.52 -45.91
N ASP A 83 -4.72 9.68 -46.82
CA ASP A 83 -4.31 8.63 -47.77
C ASP A 83 -2.97 7.99 -47.33
N GLU A 84 -2.68 6.77 -47.84
CA GLU A 84 -1.39 6.08 -47.62
C GLU A 84 -0.19 6.90 -48.11
N ASP A 85 -0.39 7.69 -49.14
CA ASP A 85 0.63 8.53 -49.76
C ASP A 85 1.05 9.71 -48.87
N ASP A 86 0.31 9.99 -47.78
CA ASP A 86 0.70 10.98 -46.78
C ASP A 86 1.85 10.48 -45.91
N PHE A 87 2.27 9.21 -46.01
CA PHE A 87 3.33 8.60 -45.24
C PHE A 87 4.39 7.94 -46.15
N ASP A 88 5.63 8.38 -46.04
CA ASP A 88 6.76 7.71 -46.71
C ASP A 88 7.12 6.37 -46.03
N ASP A 89 7.05 6.33 -44.71
CA ASP A 89 7.46 5.21 -43.85
C ASP A 89 6.65 5.20 -42.56
N PHE A 90 6.93 4.25 -41.63
CA PHE A 90 6.41 4.31 -40.27
C PHE A 90 7.37 5.07 -39.37
N THR A 91 6.88 6.09 -38.67
CA THR A 91 7.71 7.00 -37.87
C THR A 91 7.19 7.18 -36.45
N ILE A 92 8.06 7.63 -35.53
CA ILE A 92 7.65 8.11 -34.20
C ILE A 92 7.65 9.62 -34.22
N THR A 93 6.49 10.23 -33.98
CA THR A 93 6.34 11.69 -33.97
C THR A 93 6.40 12.28 -32.56
N PRO A 94 6.71 13.57 -32.41
CA PRO A 94 6.66 14.26 -31.14
C PRO A 94 5.31 14.12 -30.44
N SER A 95 5.32 14.23 -29.10
CA SER A 95 4.10 14.15 -28.29
C SER A 95 3.22 15.40 -28.49
N HIS A 96 1.91 15.23 -28.56
CA HIS A 96 0.93 16.32 -28.66
C HIS A 96 0.03 16.39 -27.40
N SER A 97 -0.37 17.60 -27.03
CA SER A 97 -1.20 17.89 -25.87
C SER A 97 -2.46 18.64 -26.34
N GLU A 98 -3.46 17.91 -26.83
CA GLU A 98 -4.66 18.49 -27.43
C GLU A 98 -5.94 18.33 -26.60
N SER A 99 -5.91 17.65 -25.44
CA SER A 99 -7.11 17.40 -24.62
C SER A 99 -6.81 17.52 -23.12
N ASP A 100 -7.86 17.71 -22.32
CA ASP A 100 -7.83 17.63 -20.86
C ASP A 100 -7.84 16.18 -20.34
N GLU A 101 -7.98 15.20 -21.23
CA GLU A 101 -7.83 13.79 -20.90
C GLU A 101 -6.39 13.47 -20.54
N VAL A 102 -6.18 12.60 -19.55
CA VAL A 102 -4.87 12.28 -18.99
C VAL A 102 -4.58 10.80 -19.13
N THR A 103 -3.38 10.47 -19.64
CA THR A 103 -2.90 9.09 -19.69
C THR A 103 -2.47 8.61 -18.31
N GLN A 104 -2.39 7.28 -18.17
CA GLN A 104 -1.88 6.67 -16.95
C GLN A 104 -0.38 6.93 -16.80
N VAL A 105 0.04 7.27 -15.57
CA VAL A 105 1.44 7.46 -15.20
C VAL A 105 1.99 6.13 -14.68
N SER A 106 3.17 5.75 -15.17
CA SER A 106 3.86 4.56 -14.70
C SER A 106 4.36 4.72 -13.26
N PRO A 107 4.17 3.71 -12.40
CA PRO A 107 4.90 3.61 -11.14
C PRO A 107 6.43 3.51 -11.37
N ASP A 108 7.21 3.72 -10.31
CA ASP A 108 8.63 3.45 -10.32
C ASP A 108 8.91 1.94 -10.47
N ILE A 109 9.88 1.61 -11.32
CA ILE A 109 10.19 0.24 -11.73
C ILE A 109 11.60 -0.14 -11.28
N ALA A 110 11.77 -1.32 -10.67
CA ALA A 110 13.08 -1.83 -10.29
C ALA A 110 14.01 -1.99 -11.50
N VAL A 111 15.32 -1.83 -11.27
CA VAL A 111 16.34 -2.02 -12.31
C VAL A 111 16.24 -3.41 -12.95
N CYS A 112 16.28 -3.47 -14.28
CA CYS A 112 16.19 -4.73 -15.01
C CYS A 112 17.56 -5.41 -15.20
N ALA A 113 17.55 -6.72 -15.46
CA ALA A 113 18.76 -7.52 -15.65
C ALA A 113 19.63 -7.02 -16.83
N ASP A 114 18.99 -6.53 -17.90
CA ASP A 114 19.71 -5.96 -19.04
C ASP A 114 20.51 -4.72 -18.67
N CYS A 115 19.91 -3.80 -17.88
CA CYS A 115 20.63 -2.64 -17.38
C CYS A 115 21.78 -3.03 -16.45
N MET A 116 21.61 -4.07 -15.63
CA MET A 116 22.70 -4.58 -14.79
C MET A 116 23.84 -5.17 -15.63
N ARG A 117 23.55 -5.84 -16.76
CA ARG A 117 24.58 -6.27 -17.73
C ARG A 117 25.28 -5.10 -18.39
N ASP A 118 24.53 -4.13 -18.91
CA ASP A 118 25.12 -2.95 -19.57
C ASP A 118 26.05 -2.18 -18.64
N ARG A 119 25.74 -2.17 -17.36
CA ARG A 119 26.58 -1.53 -16.33
C ARG A 119 27.97 -2.18 -16.18
N THR A 120 28.17 -3.39 -16.68
CA THR A 120 29.46 -4.09 -16.70
C THR A 120 30.12 -4.10 -18.07
N THR A 121 29.41 -3.73 -19.13
CA THR A 121 29.89 -3.87 -20.51
C THR A 121 29.97 -2.56 -21.30
N GLN A 122 29.11 -1.58 -21.00
CA GLN A 122 29.11 -0.31 -21.72
C GLN A 122 30.10 0.69 -21.09
N PRO A 123 31.12 1.17 -21.82
CA PRO A 123 32.20 1.99 -21.26
C PRO A 123 31.75 3.21 -20.46
N HIS A 124 30.78 3.97 -20.98
CA HIS A 124 30.27 5.19 -20.33
C HIS A 124 29.29 4.92 -19.15
N ARG A 125 28.94 3.61 -18.90
CA ARG A 125 28.06 3.17 -17.82
C ARG A 125 28.69 2.16 -16.87
N ILE A 126 29.95 1.83 -17.02
CA ILE A 126 30.64 0.93 -16.07
C ILE A 126 30.48 1.48 -14.66
N GLY A 127 29.92 0.66 -13.77
CA GLY A 127 29.68 1.03 -12.39
C GLY A 127 28.58 2.08 -12.16
N TYR A 128 27.89 2.59 -13.18
CA TYR A 128 26.94 3.70 -13.03
C TYR A 128 25.72 3.31 -12.16
N PRO A 129 25.49 4.02 -11.02
CA PRO A 129 24.47 3.62 -10.04
C PRO A 129 23.04 4.01 -10.38
N PHE A 130 22.81 4.87 -11.41
CA PHE A 130 21.50 5.32 -11.84
C PHE A 130 21.11 4.83 -13.23
N ILE A 131 21.70 3.71 -13.66
CA ILE A 131 21.41 3.11 -14.96
C ILE A 131 19.94 2.72 -15.07
N ASN A 132 19.38 2.97 -16.24
CA ASN A 132 17.98 2.64 -16.56
C ASN A 132 17.77 2.50 -18.07
N CYS A 133 16.56 2.10 -18.47
CA CYS A 133 16.09 2.06 -19.85
C CYS A 133 14.57 2.35 -19.90
N THR A 134 13.94 2.10 -21.04
CA THR A 134 12.47 2.26 -21.16
C THR A 134 11.68 1.31 -20.25
N HIS A 135 12.27 0.18 -19.85
CA HIS A 135 11.61 -0.87 -19.04
C HIS A 135 11.90 -0.82 -17.56
N CYS A 136 12.75 0.11 -17.07
CA CYS A 136 13.13 0.17 -15.65
C CYS A 136 13.54 1.59 -15.23
N GLY A 137 13.65 1.80 -13.91
CA GLY A 137 14.07 3.05 -13.30
C GLY A 137 12.91 3.90 -12.79
N PRO A 138 13.19 5.14 -12.34
CA PRO A 138 12.21 6.03 -11.75
C PRO A 138 11.20 6.54 -12.80
N ARG A 139 9.97 6.74 -12.37
CA ARG A 139 8.85 7.27 -13.15
C ARG A 139 8.04 8.26 -12.30
N PHE A 140 7.14 7.74 -11.44
CA PHE A 140 6.28 8.56 -10.59
C PHE A 140 7.08 9.46 -9.65
N SER A 141 8.16 8.96 -9.05
CA SER A 141 8.99 9.75 -8.14
C SER A 141 9.63 10.98 -8.77
N ILE A 142 9.80 11.02 -10.11
CA ILE A 142 10.49 12.09 -10.83
C ILE A 142 9.60 12.94 -11.73
N ILE A 143 8.35 12.52 -12.01
CA ILE A 143 7.45 13.24 -12.92
C ILE A 143 6.91 14.52 -12.28
N ARG A 144 6.90 15.61 -13.05
CA ARG A 144 6.35 16.92 -12.67
C ARG A 144 5.03 17.21 -13.40
N ASP A 145 4.97 16.85 -14.70
CA ASP A 145 3.80 17.10 -15.53
C ASP A 145 3.71 16.07 -16.68
N LEU A 146 2.61 16.10 -17.41
CA LEU A 146 2.31 15.29 -18.60
C LEU A 146 2.34 16.15 -19.88
N PRO A 147 2.69 15.57 -21.04
CA PRO A 147 3.06 14.16 -21.29
C PRO A 147 4.40 13.77 -20.63
N TYR A 148 4.64 12.47 -20.40
CA TYR A 148 5.86 11.96 -19.79
C TYR A 148 7.06 12.14 -20.73
N ASP A 149 7.64 13.32 -20.73
CA ASP A 149 8.85 13.69 -21.47
C ASP A 149 9.94 14.21 -20.51
N ARG A 150 11.22 14.10 -20.90
CA ARG A 150 12.37 14.41 -20.03
C ARG A 150 12.29 15.81 -19.41
N SER A 151 11.88 16.82 -20.16
CA SER A 151 11.70 18.20 -19.69
C SER A 151 10.64 18.31 -18.58
N GLN A 152 9.64 17.42 -18.57
CA GLN A 152 8.58 17.34 -17.58
C GLN A 152 8.92 16.43 -16.40
N THR A 153 10.19 16.06 -16.24
CA THR A 153 10.72 15.28 -15.12
C THR A 153 11.85 16.01 -14.41
N THR A 154 12.26 15.50 -13.24
CA THR A 154 13.46 16.03 -12.55
C THR A 154 14.77 15.74 -13.30
N MET A 155 14.71 14.93 -14.36
CA MET A 155 15.85 14.69 -15.26
C MET A 155 16.05 15.81 -16.30
N GLY A 156 15.11 16.72 -16.47
CA GLY A 156 15.23 17.87 -17.37
C GLY A 156 16.45 18.76 -17.07
N GLY A 157 16.90 18.81 -15.81
CA GLY A 157 18.11 19.52 -15.42
C GLY A 157 19.44 18.83 -15.78
N PHE A 158 19.41 17.59 -16.29
CA PHE A 158 20.59 16.82 -16.68
C PHE A 158 20.70 16.77 -18.21
N LEU A 159 21.56 17.62 -18.79
CA LEU A 159 21.81 17.62 -20.24
C LEU A 159 22.48 16.31 -20.66
N MET A 160 21.94 15.65 -21.69
CA MET A 160 22.52 14.43 -22.21
C MET A 160 23.90 14.70 -22.88
N CYS A 161 24.85 13.79 -22.67
CA CYS A 161 26.06 13.75 -23.45
C CYS A 161 25.80 13.12 -24.83
N PRO A 162 26.70 13.32 -25.82
CA PRO A 162 26.50 12.78 -27.18
C PRO A 162 26.18 11.29 -27.25
N ASP A 163 26.79 10.46 -26.38
CA ASP A 163 26.57 9.04 -26.34
C ASP A 163 25.13 8.72 -25.90
N CYS A 164 24.65 9.37 -24.81
CA CYS A 164 23.29 9.20 -24.33
C CYS A 164 22.24 9.75 -25.30
N GLU A 165 22.53 10.87 -25.98
CA GLU A 165 21.65 11.47 -26.98
C GLU A 165 21.51 10.57 -28.21
N LYS A 166 22.63 9.96 -28.66
CA LYS A 166 22.61 8.98 -29.76
C LYS A 166 21.72 7.76 -29.43
N GLU A 167 21.83 7.22 -28.22
CA GLU A 167 20.96 6.11 -27.79
C GLU A 167 19.50 6.56 -27.63
N TYR A 168 19.27 7.76 -27.11
CA TYR A 168 17.94 8.33 -26.91
C TYR A 168 17.18 8.55 -28.22
N THR A 169 17.91 8.92 -29.29
CA THR A 169 17.34 9.20 -30.63
C THR A 169 17.35 7.99 -31.56
N ASN A 170 18.12 6.95 -31.24
CA ASN A 170 18.20 5.74 -32.07
C ASN A 170 17.04 4.79 -31.77
N VAL A 171 16.14 4.63 -32.72
CA VAL A 171 14.92 3.81 -32.60
C VAL A 171 15.17 2.32 -32.31
N ILE A 172 16.35 1.81 -32.68
CA ILE A 172 16.72 0.41 -32.44
C ILE A 172 17.27 0.22 -31.03
N ASP A 173 17.72 1.32 -30.37
CA ASP A 173 18.29 1.24 -29.04
C ASP A 173 17.20 1.02 -27.98
N ARG A 174 17.49 0.20 -27.01
CA ARG A 174 16.62 -0.10 -25.87
C ARG A 174 16.40 1.11 -24.93
N ARG A 175 17.17 2.19 -25.09
CA ARG A 175 17.03 3.49 -24.42
C ARG A 175 16.37 4.56 -25.29
N PHE A 176 15.89 4.19 -26.46
CA PHE A 176 15.15 5.10 -27.31
C PHE A 176 13.99 5.74 -26.55
N HIS A 177 14.00 7.07 -26.44
CA HIS A 177 13.04 7.84 -25.64
C HIS A 177 12.90 7.40 -24.16
N ALA A 178 13.95 6.80 -23.57
CA ALA A 178 13.99 6.53 -22.13
C ALA A 178 14.25 7.85 -21.39
N GLN A 179 13.21 8.50 -20.89
CA GLN A 179 13.28 9.84 -20.31
C GLN A 179 14.34 10.03 -19.21
N PRO A 180 14.57 9.04 -18.30
CA PRO A 180 15.61 9.16 -17.29
C PRO A 180 17.03 8.71 -17.75
N VAL A 181 17.24 8.44 -19.06
CA VAL A 181 18.55 7.97 -19.57
C VAL A 181 19.69 8.90 -19.19
N ALA A 182 20.79 8.31 -18.74
CA ALA A 182 22.02 9.01 -18.37
C ALA A 182 23.20 8.03 -18.24
N CYS A 183 24.40 8.55 -18.04
CA CYS A 183 25.63 7.80 -17.79
C CYS A 183 26.52 8.54 -16.77
N ASN A 184 27.73 8.00 -16.53
CA ASN A 184 28.69 8.61 -15.59
C ASN A 184 29.06 10.06 -15.93
N HIS A 185 28.94 10.50 -17.20
CA HIS A 185 29.30 11.85 -17.64
C HIS A 185 28.17 12.87 -17.48
N CYS A 186 26.92 12.45 -17.69
CA CYS A 186 25.79 13.39 -17.80
C CYS A 186 24.69 13.17 -16.79
N GLY A 187 24.78 12.13 -15.98
CA GLY A 187 23.70 11.73 -15.08
C GLY A 187 23.87 12.17 -13.64
N PRO A 188 22.87 11.81 -12.81
CA PRO A 188 22.96 11.98 -11.37
C PRO A 188 24.18 11.27 -10.77
N THR A 189 24.69 11.83 -9.68
CA THR A 189 25.82 11.30 -8.92
C THR A 189 25.47 11.22 -7.44
N TYR A 190 26.07 10.25 -6.74
CA TYR A 190 26.08 10.23 -5.28
C TYR A 190 27.15 11.17 -4.74
N TYR A 191 26.90 11.71 -3.55
CA TYR A 191 27.86 12.49 -2.77
C TYR A 191 27.57 12.35 -1.28
N ALA A 192 28.57 12.54 -0.46
CA ALA A 192 28.44 12.57 0.99
C ALA A 192 29.60 13.37 1.62
N THR A 193 29.34 13.96 2.78
CA THR A 193 30.37 14.53 3.64
C THR A 193 30.66 13.56 4.78
N TYR A 194 31.94 13.23 4.98
CA TYR A 194 32.40 12.35 6.05
C TYR A 194 33.74 12.89 6.60
N ASN A 195 33.84 13.10 7.93
CA ASN A 195 34.99 13.70 8.58
C ASN A 195 35.42 15.04 7.91
N GLU A 196 34.44 15.92 7.66
CA GLU A 196 34.61 17.25 7.06
C GLU A 196 35.06 17.24 5.60
N GLU A 197 35.28 16.07 4.98
CA GLU A 197 35.60 15.93 3.56
C GLU A 197 34.37 15.52 2.75
N THR A 198 34.22 16.14 1.57
CA THR A 198 33.13 15.81 0.63
C THR A 198 33.64 14.86 -0.44
N TYR A 199 33.01 13.72 -0.54
CA TYR A 199 33.28 12.66 -1.51
C TYR A 199 32.20 12.68 -2.58
N ILE A 200 32.64 12.61 -3.86
CA ILE A 200 31.76 12.57 -5.04
C ILE A 200 32.06 11.36 -5.94
N ASP A 201 33.20 10.68 -5.75
CA ASP A 201 33.54 9.49 -6.49
C ASP A 201 32.74 8.30 -5.96
N TYR A 202 31.96 7.66 -6.84
CA TYR A 202 31.07 6.57 -6.47
C TYR A 202 31.79 5.36 -5.87
N GLU A 203 32.95 4.99 -6.43
CA GLU A 203 33.71 3.84 -5.94
C GLU A 203 34.28 4.09 -4.53
N THR A 204 34.73 5.31 -4.26
CA THR A 204 35.18 5.75 -2.94
C THR A 204 34.03 5.75 -1.94
N LEU A 205 32.88 6.29 -2.32
CA LEU A 205 31.66 6.28 -1.48
C LEU A 205 31.18 4.85 -1.21
N LEU A 206 31.24 3.97 -2.21
CA LEU A 206 30.86 2.56 -2.05
C LEU A 206 31.80 1.82 -1.09
N LYS A 207 33.13 2.07 -1.19
CA LYS A 207 34.13 1.54 -0.24
C LYS A 207 33.86 2.02 1.19
N LEU A 208 33.61 3.33 1.35
CA LEU A 208 33.36 3.94 2.64
C LEU A 208 32.08 3.39 3.29
N THR A 209 30.97 3.41 2.58
CA THR A 209 29.69 2.90 3.08
C THR A 209 29.72 1.40 3.37
N SER A 210 30.39 0.61 2.53
CA SER A 210 30.60 -0.83 2.78
C SER A 210 31.39 -1.09 4.04
N ARG A 211 32.47 -0.32 4.28
CA ARG A 211 33.28 -0.42 5.52
C ARG A 211 32.44 -0.08 6.75
N LEU A 212 31.62 0.97 6.68
CA LEU A 212 30.73 1.36 7.78
C LEU A 212 29.70 0.27 8.08
N LEU A 213 29.06 -0.31 7.05
CA LEU A 213 28.11 -1.41 7.22
C LEU A 213 28.76 -2.64 7.85
N LEU A 214 29.97 -3.05 7.39
CA LEU A 214 30.75 -4.13 8.00
C LEU A 214 31.19 -3.83 9.44
N GLY A 215 31.40 -2.55 9.77
CA GLY A 215 31.67 -2.06 11.12
C GLY A 215 30.44 -2.09 12.06
N GLY A 216 29.27 -2.44 11.56
CA GLY A 216 28.03 -2.45 12.32
C GLY A 216 27.41 -1.05 12.51
N GLU A 217 27.75 -0.11 11.64
CA GLU A 217 27.20 1.24 11.66
C GLU A 217 25.85 1.32 10.94
N VAL A 218 25.05 2.32 11.33
CA VAL A 218 23.83 2.71 10.62
C VAL A 218 24.16 3.84 9.64
N ILE A 219 23.81 3.66 8.37
CA ILE A 219 23.93 4.69 7.33
C ILE A 219 22.57 5.14 6.87
N ALA A 220 22.48 6.34 6.29
CA ALA A 220 21.30 6.79 5.57
C ALA A 220 21.64 7.03 4.10
N ALA A 221 20.78 6.58 3.18
CA ALA A 221 20.99 6.75 1.77
C ALA A 221 19.72 7.17 1.02
N LYS A 222 19.86 8.12 0.10
CA LYS A 222 18.79 8.59 -0.76
C LYS A 222 18.48 7.54 -1.82
N GLY A 223 17.23 7.05 -1.84
CA GLY A 223 16.73 6.07 -2.79
C GLY A 223 15.92 6.67 -3.94
N ILE A 224 14.96 5.90 -4.48
CA ILE A 224 14.08 6.37 -5.57
C ILE A 224 13.01 7.33 -5.02
N GLY A 225 12.29 6.96 -3.98
CA GLY A 225 11.14 7.69 -3.45
C GLY A 225 11.39 8.44 -2.13
N GLY A 226 12.56 8.28 -1.53
CA GLY A 226 12.96 8.87 -0.26
C GLY A 226 14.27 8.30 0.24
N TYR A 227 14.68 8.72 1.43
CA TYR A 227 15.86 8.18 2.12
C TYR A 227 15.52 6.86 2.84
N HIS A 228 16.52 6.01 3.02
CA HIS A 228 16.44 4.81 3.82
C HIS A 228 17.54 4.80 4.89
N LEU A 229 17.19 4.30 6.08
CA LEU A 229 18.16 3.91 7.09
C LEU A 229 18.52 2.45 6.88
N ILE A 230 19.82 2.16 6.87
CA ILE A 230 20.37 0.89 6.42
C ILE A 230 21.42 0.42 7.42
N CYS A 231 21.36 -0.85 7.83
CA CYS A 231 22.39 -1.52 8.60
C CYS A 231 22.39 -3.02 8.30
N ASP A 232 23.41 -3.74 8.77
CA ASP A 232 23.47 -5.19 8.71
C ASP A 232 22.36 -5.81 9.57
N ALA A 233 21.43 -6.54 8.96
CA ALA A 233 20.30 -7.17 9.63
C ALA A 233 20.71 -8.37 10.53
N SER A 234 21.93 -8.89 10.38
CA SER A 234 22.47 -9.96 11.22
C SER A 234 23.23 -9.45 12.44
N ASN A 235 23.53 -8.15 12.50
CA ASN A 235 24.31 -7.52 13.56
C ASN A 235 23.41 -6.94 14.67
N GLU A 236 23.42 -7.59 15.85
CA GLU A 236 22.61 -7.18 17.00
C GLU A 236 22.85 -5.72 17.43
N ARG A 237 24.12 -5.27 17.44
CA ARG A 237 24.47 -3.90 17.83
C ARG A 237 23.97 -2.87 16.84
N ALA A 238 24.10 -3.15 15.53
CA ALA A 238 23.63 -2.26 14.48
C ALA A 238 22.11 -2.10 14.52
N VAL A 239 21.38 -3.20 14.72
CA VAL A 239 19.91 -3.20 14.82
C VAL A 239 19.45 -2.49 16.09
N ALA A 240 20.11 -2.71 17.25
CA ALA A 240 19.81 -2.00 18.49
C ALA A 240 20.02 -0.48 18.31
N ARG A 241 21.16 -0.08 17.71
CA ARG A 241 21.43 1.33 17.40
C ARG A 241 20.38 1.94 16.48
N LEU A 242 19.92 1.21 15.46
CA LEU A 242 18.86 1.68 14.58
C LEU A 242 17.54 1.89 15.34
N ARG A 243 17.19 1.02 16.30
CA ARG A 243 16.02 1.19 17.17
C ARG A 243 16.09 2.46 18.00
N GLU A 244 17.24 2.74 18.59
CA GLU A 244 17.49 3.99 19.32
C GLU A 244 17.30 5.22 18.43
N ILE A 245 17.89 5.23 17.21
CA ILE A 245 17.77 6.33 16.25
C ILE A 245 16.30 6.55 15.89
N LYS A 246 15.55 5.48 15.62
CA LYS A 246 14.14 5.54 15.25
C LYS A 246 13.20 5.78 16.43
N GLN A 247 13.68 5.67 17.68
CA GLN A 247 12.83 5.65 18.89
C GLN A 247 11.66 4.67 18.73
N ARG A 248 11.96 3.44 18.30
CA ARG A 248 10.99 2.46 17.86
C ARG A 248 11.27 1.11 18.49
N ASP A 249 10.52 0.78 19.55
CA ASP A 249 10.82 -0.37 20.41
C ASP A 249 10.50 -1.72 19.76
N THR A 250 9.29 -1.91 19.22
CA THR A 250 8.79 -3.22 18.81
C THR A 250 8.42 -3.31 17.32
N LYS A 251 7.94 -2.22 16.71
CA LYS A 251 7.49 -2.24 15.29
C LYS A 251 8.55 -2.85 14.37
N PRO A 252 8.25 -3.93 13.59
CA PRO A 252 9.23 -4.66 12.80
C PRO A 252 9.93 -3.81 11.74
N PHE A 253 11.17 -4.17 11.40
CA PHE A 253 11.90 -3.61 10.28
C PHE A 253 11.76 -4.48 9.02
N ALA A 254 11.67 -3.84 7.86
CA ALA A 254 11.81 -4.52 6.59
C ALA A 254 13.27 -4.87 6.31
N VAL A 255 13.48 -6.03 5.72
CA VAL A 255 14.81 -6.58 5.41
C VAL A 255 14.92 -6.79 3.91
N MET A 256 15.99 -6.23 3.34
CA MET A 256 16.36 -6.45 1.94
C MET A 256 17.35 -7.59 1.83
N PHE A 257 17.10 -8.50 0.88
CA PHE A 257 18.01 -9.58 0.54
C PHE A 257 18.61 -9.35 -0.85
N ARG A 258 19.79 -9.91 -1.04
CA ARG A 258 20.51 -9.87 -2.32
C ARG A 258 19.66 -10.48 -3.44
N ASP A 259 19.15 -11.69 -3.22
CA ASP A 259 18.37 -12.50 -4.15
C ASP A 259 17.45 -13.47 -3.41
N LEU A 260 16.68 -14.24 -4.15
CA LEU A 260 15.70 -15.18 -3.59
C LEU A 260 16.38 -16.35 -2.85
N GLU A 261 17.55 -16.82 -3.31
CA GLU A 261 18.29 -17.91 -2.67
C GLU A 261 18.72 -17.54 -1.25
N HIS A 262 19.29 -16.35 -1.06
CA HIS A 262 19.67 -15.85 0.27
C HIS A 262 18.45 -15.64 1.16
N LEU A 263 17.33 -15.14 0.59
CA LEU A 263 16.09 -14.95 1.33
C LEU A 263 15.51 -16.27 1.86
N GLN A 264 15.55 -17.34 1.08
CA GLN A 264 14.99 -18.65 1.44
C GLN A 264 15.73 -19.35 2.56
N VAL A 265 16.95 -18.93 2.87
CA VAL A 265 17.68 -19.38 4.09
C VAL A 265 16.93 -18.94 5.35
N TYR A 266 16.33 -17.74 5.33
CA TYR A 266 15.70 -17.12 6.50
C TYR A 266 14.19 -17.25 6.53
N THR A 267 13.55 -17.55 5.39
CA THR A 267 12.09 -17.57 5.27
C THR A 267 11.56 -18.77 4.51
N ALA A 268 10.32 -19.15 4.80
CA ALA A 268 9.55 -20.03 3.96
C ALA A 268 8.81 -19.18 2.91
N THR A 269 8.86 -19.60 1.65
CA THR A 269 8.17 -18.93 0.55
C THR A 269 7.19 -19.85 -0.16
N GLU A 270 6.07 -19.28 -0.60
CA GLU A 270 5.11 -19.90 -1.50
C GLU A 270 5.29 -19.34 -2.93
N PRO A 271 4.85 -20.06 -3.99
CA PRO A 271 5.04 -19.61 -5.38
C PRO A 271 4.51 -18.19 -5.68
N MET A 272 3.41 -17.79 -5.06
CA MET A 272 2.85 -16.43 -5.25
C MET A 272 3.69 -15.37 -4.53
N GLU A 273 4.21 -15.66 -3.35
CA GLU A 273 5.11 -14.79 -2.60
C GLU A 273 6.41 -14.54 -3.39
N GLU A 274 6.99 -15.60 -3.97
CA GLU A 274 8.16 -15.49 -4.84
C GLU A 274 7.89 -14.64 -6.08
N ARG A 275 6.73 -14.84 -6.74
CA ARG A 275 6.31 -14.00 -7.88
C ARG A 275 6.20 -12.53 -7.51
N CYS A 276 5.67 -12.22 -6.33
CA CYS A 276 5.61 -10.85 -5.83
C CYS A 276 7.00 -10.27 -5.60
N LEU A 277 7.89 -11.01 -4.93
CA LEU A 277 9.26 -10.58 -4.62
C LEU A 277 10.10 -10.31 -5.88
N VAL A 278 10.04 -11.19 -6.89
CA VAL A 278 10.82 -11.04 -8.13
C VAL A 278 10.16 -10.15 -9.17
N SER A 279 8.92 -9.66 -8.90
CA SER A 279 8.23 -8.76 -9.81
C SER A 279 9.02 -7.46 -10.01
N TRP A 280 8.74 -6.75 -11.07
CA TRP A 280 9.35 -5.43 -11.33
C TRP A 280 8.96 -4.36 -10.27
N ARG A 281 7.96 -4.64 -9.45
CA ARG A 281 7.50 -3.77 -8.35
C ARG A 281 8.40 -3.85 -7.12
N ARG A 282 9.00 -5.03 -6.86
CA ARG A 282 9.86 -5.28 -5.68
C ARG A 282 9.25 -4.78 -4.38
N PRO A 283 8.03 -5.21 -4.00
CA PRO A 283 7.41 -4.81 -2.74
C PRO A 283 8.07 -5.50 -1.54
N ILE A 284 7.74 -5.00 -0.35
CA ILE A 284 7.94 -5.73 0.90
C ILE A 284 6.84 -6.80 0.99
N VAL A 285 7.23 -8.07 1.13
CA VAL A 285 6.33 -9.21 1.30
C VAL A 285 6.49 -9.77 2.71
N LEU A 286 5.38 -9.93 3.45
CA LEU A 286 5.39 -10.55 4.77
C LEU A 286 5.49 -12.06 4.62
N LEU A 287 6.59 -12.66 5.09
CA LEU A 287 6.92 -14.08 4.94
C LEU A 287 7.06 -14.77 6.28
N ARG A 288 6.75 -16.06 6.34
CA ARG A 288 7.01 -16.88 7.52
C ARG A 288 8.51 -17.07 7.72
N GLN A 289 9.00 -16.69 8.90
CA GLN A 289 10.42 -16.82 9.27
C GLN A 289 10.77 -18.28 9.58
N ARG A 290 11.96 -18.71 9.14
CA ARG A 290 12.58 -20.03 9.42
C ARG A 290 13.80 -19.90 10.33
N SER A 291 14.65 -18.93 10.04
CA SER A 291 15.91 -18.69 10.77
C SER A 291 15.92 -17.24 11.28
N ARG A 292 16.56 -17.02 12.41
CA ARG A 292 16.62 -15.69 13.02
C ARG A 292 17.73 -14.85 12.39
N LEU A 293 17.44 -13.58 12.18
CA LEU A 293 18.37 -12.47 12.09
C LEU A 293 18.58 -11.88 13.49
N ALA A 294 19.14 -10.67 13.60
CA ALA A 294 19.27 -10.00 14.88
C ALA A 294 17.89 -9.91 15.58
N SER A 295 17.89 -10.10 16.91
CA SER A 295 16.66 -10.22 17.72
C SER A 295 15.77 -8.99 17.65
N GLY A 296 16.38 -7.83 17.43
CA GLY A 296 15.69 -6.56 17.24
C GLY A 296 15.01 -6.35 15.89
N ILE A 297 15.04 -7.28 14.94
CA ILE A 297 14.39 -7.09 13.61
C ILE A 297 12.87 -7.12 13.71
N ASN A 298 12.32 -8.14 14.34
CA ASN A 298 10.88 -8.39 14.45
C ASN A 298 10.50 -8.99 15.81
N PRO A 299 10.66 -8.25 16.92
CA PRO A 299 10.39 -8.76 18.26
C PRO A 299 8.99 -9.35 18.39
N GLY A 300 8.88 -10.55 18.95
CA GLY A 300 7.60 -11.24 19.16
C GLY A 300 6.91 -11.77 17.90
N MET A 301 7.54 -11.65 16.71
CA MET A 301 6.93 -12.03 15.44
C MET A 301 7.55 -13.31 14.87
N HIS A 302 6.71 -14.10 14.20
CA HIS A 302 7.10 -15.26 13.37
C HIS A 302 7.10 -14.93 11.87
N THR A 303 6.83 -13.67 11.54
CA THR A 303 6.87 -13.15 10.18
C THR A 303 7.95 -12.12 10.01
N LEU A 304 8.51 -12.04 8.82
CA LEU A 304 9.55 -11.10 8.42
C LEU A 304 9.10 -10.34 7.17
N GLY A 305 9.20 -9.02 7.19
CA GLY A 305 8.97 -8.18 6.00
C GLY A 305 10.19 -8.22 5.09
N CYS A 306 10.10 -8.90 3.94
CA CYS A 306 11.21 -9.16 3.04
C CYS A 306 11.04 -8.43 1.72
N MET A 307 12.14 -7.91 1.17
CA MET A 307 12.20 -7.34 -0.18
C MET A 307 13.50 -7.73 -0.88
N LEU A 308 13.53 -7.58 -2.20
CA LEU A 308 14.74 -7.78 -2.99
C LEU A 308 15.27 -6.43 -3.52
N SER A 309 16.57 -6.43 -3.85
CA SER A 309 17.25 -5.26 -4.42
C SER A 309 16.54 -4.71 -5.65
N TYR A 310 16.38 -3.37 -5.72
CA TYR A 310 15.68 -2.67 -6.82
C TYR A 310 16.47 -1.50 -7.41
N MET A 311 17.63 -1.15 -6.82
CA MET A 311 18.58 -0.15 -7.34
C MET A 311 19.98 -0.78 -7.47
N PRO A 312 20.83 -0.30 -8.39
CA PRO A 312 22.19 -0.83 -8.55
C PRO A 312 23.03 -0.80 -7.29
N ILE A 313 22.96 0.28 -6.51
CA ILE A 313 23.73 0.45 -5.27
C ILE A 313 23.46 -0.67 -4.25
N HIS A 314 22.23 -1.21 -4.21
CA HIS A 314 21.90 -2.34 -3.32
C HIS A 314 22.70 -3.58 -3.68
N TYR A 315 22.80 -3.89 -4.99
CA TYR A 315 23.60 -5.01 -5.49
C TYR A 315 25.09 -4.80 -5.20
N ASP A 316 25.58 -3.55 -5.29
CA ASP A 316 26.98 -3.22 -5.02
C ASP A 316 27.35 -3.40 -3.55
N TRP A 317 26.46 -2.99 -2.61
CA TRP A 317 26.69 -3.26 -1.19
C TRP A 317 26.73 -4.74 -0.90
N PHE A 318 25.78 -5.53 -1.40
CA PHE A 318 25.80 -6.99 -1.22
C PHE A 318 27.04 -7.65 -1.82
N ALA A 319 27.45 -7.25 -3.04
CA ALA A 319 28.62 -7.81 -3.69
C ALA A 319 29.92 -7.48 -2.94
N ARG A 320 30.03 -6.30 -2.36
CA ARG A 320 31.26 -5.85 -1.69
C ARG A 320 31.36 -6.31 -0.25
N THR A 321 30.25 -6.35 0.47
CA THR A 321 30.26 -6.67 1.90
C THR A 321 30.09 -8.16 2.19
N GLY A 322 29.40 -8.90 1.34
CA GLY A 322 29.00 -10.28 1.61
C GLY A 322 27.94 -10.40 2.72
N ILE A 323 27.41 -9.28 3.24
CA ILE A 323 26.32 -9.27 4.23
C ILE A 323 25.11 -10.02 3.65
N PRO A 324 24.48 -10.95 4.40
CA PRO A 324 23.37 -11.76 3.86
C PRO A 324 22.08 -10.95 3.68
N ALA A 325 21.85 -9.97 4.56
CA ALA A 325 20.62 -9.20 4.60
C ALA A 325 20.86 -7.81 5.20
N LEU A 326 20.24 -6.78 4.65
CA LEU A 326 20.29 -5.41 5.12
C LEU A 326 18.94 -4.98 5.66
N VAL A 327 18.89 -4.35 6.82
CA VAL A 327 17.70 -3.58 7.19
C VAL A 327 17.52 -2.47 6.18
N MET A 328 16.29 -2.28 5.69
CA MET A 328 15.92 -1.21 4.76
C MET A 328 14.63 -0.57 5.26
N THR A 329 14.76 0.46 6.09
CA THR A 329 13.60 1.16 6.65
C THR A 329 13.59 2.63 6.22
N SER A 330 12.41 3.25 6.21
CA SER A 330 12.24 4.65 5.81
C SER A 330 13.18 5.60 6.57
N GLY A 331 13.84 6.50 5.85
CA GLY A 331 14.78 7.49 6.39
C GLY A 331 14.07 8.71 6.99
N ASN A 332 13.44 8.49 8.15
CA ASN A 332 12.75 9.50 8.95
C ASN A 332 12.82 9.12 10.43
N LEU A 333 12.61 10.07 11.30
CA LEU A 333 12.26 9.77 12.70
C LEU A 333 10.83 9.25 12.79
N SER A 334 10.44 8.64 13.92
CA SER A 334 9.08 8.12 14.09
C SER A 334 8.03 9.20 13.78
N ASP A 335 6.97 8.76 13.13
CA ASP A 335 5.77 9.56 12.78
C ASP A 335 5.98 10.74 11.82
N LEU A 336 7.22 10.98 11.35
CA LEU A 336 7.49 11.94 10.30
C LEU A 336 7.40 11.30 8.92
N PRO A 337 7.11 12.08 7.85
CA PRO A 337 7.21 11.60 6.48
C PRO A 337 8.68 11.26 6.11
N ILE A 338 8.86 10.29 5.22
CA ILE A 338 10.19 9.94 4.70
C ILE A 338 10.89 11.17 4.10
N ALA A 339 12.14 11.43 4.45
CA ALA A 339 12.91 12.54 3.89
C ALA A 339 13.15 12.35 2.38
N ILE A 340 13.06 13.45 1.60
CA ILE A 340 13.29 13.42 0.14
C ILE A 340 14.35 14.42 -0.31
N THR A 341 14.65 15.42 0.52
CA THR A 341 15.70 16.42 0.22
C THR A 341 16.91 16.20 1.14
N PRO A 342 18.10 16.67 0.76
CA PRO A 342 19.26 16.68 1.65
C PRO A 342 18.97 17.40 2.96
N GLU A 343 18.31 18.57 2.89
CA GLU A 343 17.98 19.43 4.03
C GLU A 343 17.06 18.69 5.03
N ASP A 344 16.00 17.98 4.52
CA ASP A 344 15.13 17.14 5.36
C ASP A 344 15.91 16.03 6.06
N ALA A 345 16.84 15.38 5.31
CA ALA A 345 17.63 14.27 5.86
C ALA A 345 18.65 14.76 6.90
N GLU A 346 19.31 15.88 6.63
CA GLU A 346 20.22 16.51 7.57
C GLU A 346 19.51 16.92 8.87
N ALA A 347 18.36 17.61 8.75
CA ALA A 347 17.59 18.05 9.91
C ALA A 347 17.15 16.90 10.82
N GLN A 348 16.79 15.74 10.22
CA GLN A 348 16.29 14.61 10.99
C GLN A 348 17.39 13.64 11.48
N LEU A 349 18.45 13.43 10.69
CA LEU A 349 19.35 12.28 10.83
C LEU A 349 20.83 12.66 11.06
N ALA A 350 21.24 13.92 10.86
CA ALA A 350 22.61 14.34 11.10
C ALA A 350 23.04 14.06 12.55
N GLY A 351 24.25 13.56 12.74
CA GLY A 351 24.80 13.18 14.03
C GLY A 351 24.20 11.91 14.65
N LYS A 352 23.16 11.31 14.03
CA LYS A 352 22.54 10.05 14.49
C LYS A 352 23.02 8.85 13.70
N VAL A 353 23.34 9.04 12.42
CA VAL A 353 23.86 8.02 11.51
C VAL A 353 25.33 8.27 11.19
N ALA A 354 26.06 7.24 10.79
CA ALA A 354 27.49 7.34 10.50
C ALA A 354 27.78 8.18 9.24
N ILE A 355 26.87 8.15 8.25
CA ILE A 355 26.98 8.93 7.02
C ILE A 355 25.59 9.15 6.38
N LEU A 356 25.41 10.30 5.75
CA LEU A 356 24.28 10.63 4.90
C LEU A 356 24.74 10.56 3.43
N LEU A 357 24.30 9.54 2.69
CA LEU A 357 24.61 9.39 1.28
C LEU A 357 23.50 10.03 0.45
N HIS A 358 23.79 11.17 -0.14
CA HIS A 358 22.91 11.94 -1.00
C HIS A 358 23.12 11.62 -2.46
N HIS A 359 22.14 11.95 -3.29
CA HIS A 359 22.33 12.11 -4.73
C HIS A 359 21.64 13.38 -5.23
N ASN A 360 22.16 13.95 -6.32
CA ASN A 360 21.71 15.24 -6.85
C ASN A 360 20.46 15.17 -7.74
N ARG A 361 19.88 13.99 -8.01
CA ARG A 361 18.57 13.88 -8.67
C ARG A 361 17.47 14.22 -7.66
N PRO A 362 16.65 15.28 -7.92
CA PRO A 362 15.54 15.60 -7.04
C PRO A 362 14.46 14.49 -7.06
N ILE A 363 13.87 14.22 -5.91
CA ILE A 363 12.63 13.44 -5.78
C ILE A 363 11.48 14.44 -5.78
N HIS A 364 10.59 14.35 -6.77
CA HIS A 364 9.44 15.24 -6.84
C HIS A 364 8.26 14.67 -6.03
N ASN A 365 7.90 13.42 -6.25
CA ASN A 365 6.85 12.77 -5.50
C ASN A 365 7.47 11.82 -4.46
N ARG A 366 7.15 12.07 -3.19
CA ARG A 366 7.55 11.22 -2.06
C ARG A 366 6.80 9.89 -2.12
N VAL A 367 7.50 8.76 -2.05
CA VAL A 367 6.91 7.43 -2.17
C VAL A 367 7.61 6.46 -1.24
N ASP A 368 6.87 5.92 -0.28
CA ASP A 368 7.33 4.85 0.62
C ASP A 368 7.26 3.47 -0.08
N ASP A 369 7.85 2.43 0.49
CA ASP A 369 7.76 1.07 -0.05
C ASP A 369 6.38 0.45 0.18
N SER A 370 5.87 -0.24 -0.84
CA SER A 370 4.63 -1.01 -0.72
C SER A 370 4.83 -2.25 0.13
N VAL A 371 3.80 -2.61 0.91
CA VAL A 371 3.78 -3.80 1.77
C VAL A 371 2.60 -4.67 1.38
N LEU A 372 2.83 -5.95 1.24
CA LEU A 372 1.77 -6.94 0.99
C LEU A 372 2.02 -8.25 1.73
N GLN A 373 0.97 -9.03 1.85
CA GLN A 373 1.01 -10.44 2.20
C GLN A 373 0.25 -11.26 1.18
N VAL A 374 0.46 -12.56 1.16
CA VAL A 374 -0.33 -13.47 0.33
C VAL A 374 -1.37 -14.17 1.20
N CYS A 375 -2.66 -13.95 0.89
CA CYS A 375 -3.80 -14.57 1.55
C CYS A 375 -4.56 -15.45 0.57
N GLY A 376 -4.68 -16.74 0.86
CA GLY A 376 -5.40 -17.67 0.00
C GLY A 376 -4.90 -17.74 -1.43
N GLY A 377 -3.58 -17.59 -1.63
CA GLY A 377 -2.92 -17.62 -2.94
C GLY A 377 -3.03 -16.33 -3.76
N GLN A 378 -3.55 -15.24 -3.17
CA GLN A 378 -3.66 -13.93 -3.82
C GLN A 378 -2.84 -12.88 -3.05
N PRO A 379 -2.15 -11.95 -3.75
CA PRO A 379 -1.47 -10.84 -3.10
C PRO A 379 -2.51 -9.88 -2.52
N CYS A 380 -2.37 -9.49 -1.25
CA CYS A 380 -3.21 -8.53 -0.56
C CYS A 380 -2.34 -7.36 -0.07
N LEU A 381 -2.58 -6.17 -0.60
CA LEU A 381 -1.85 -4.97 -0.21
C LEU A 381 -2.25 -4.51 1.19
N ILE A 382 -1.25 -4.28 2.03
CA ILE A 382 -1.37 -3.63 3.34
C ILE A 382 -1.08 -2.13 3.21
N ARG A 383 -0.05 -1.80 2.40
CA ARG A 383 0.33 -0.44 2.03
C ARG A 383 0.52 -0.36 0.52
N ARG A 384 -0.20 0.54 -0.13
CA ARG A 384 -0.10 0.78 -1.57
C ARG A 384 0.71 2.06 -1.80
N SER A 385 1.92 1.92 -2.38
CA SER A 385 2.86 3.01 -2.61
C SER A 385 3.81 2.68 -3.78
N ARG A 386 5.15 2.69 -3.62
CA ARG A 386 6.13 2.45 -4.69
C ARG A 386 5.82 1.15 -5.48
N GLY A 387 5.88 1.23 -6.79
CA GLY A 387 5.61 0.11 -7.70
C GLY A 387 4.13 -0.15 -7.97
N TYR A 388 3.22 0.55 -7.28
CA TYR A 388 1.76 0.44 -7.48
C TYR A 388 1.11 1.79 -7.78
N VAL A 389 1.56 2.86 -7.13
CA VAL A 389 1.02 4.22 -7.35
C VAL A 389 1.78 4.88 -8.49
N PRO A 390 1.06 5.56 -9.40
CA PRO A 390 -0.35 5.94 -9.40
C PRO A 390 -1.22 5.10 -10.37
N GLU A 391 -1.04 3.78 -10.45
CA GLU A 391 -1.93 2.96 -11.29
C GLU A 391 -3.40 3.18 -10.89
N PRO A 392 -4.33 3.41 -11.84
CA PRO A 392 -5.73 3.65 -11.52
C PRO A 392 -6.49 2.38 -11.21
N PHE A 393 -7.64 2.57 -10.56
CA PHE A 393 -8.75 1.62 -10.58
C PHE A 393 -9.77 2.08 -11.63
N PHE A 394 -10.46 1.12 -12.25
CA PHE A 394 -11.49 1.40 -13.23
C PHE A 394 -12.87 1.22 -12.61
N THR A 395 -13.81 2.05 -13.04
CA THR A 395 -15.20 2.01 -12.61
C THR A 395 -16.11 2.03 -13.84
N ASP A 396 -17.31 1.54 -13.68
CA ASP A 396 -18.39 1.56 -14.67
C ASP A 396 -19.24 2.84 -14.61
N THR A 397 -18.89 3.76 -13.72
CA THR A 397 -19.57 5.05 -13.51
C THR A 397 -18.65 6.21 -13.81
N ASN A 398 -19.22 7.35 -14.23
CA ASN A 398 -18.44 8.57 -14.39
C ASN A 398 -18.15 9.21 -13.04
N VAL A 399 -16.86 9.31 -12.72
CA VAL A 399 -16.33 9.87 -11.47
C VAL A 399 -15.65 11.24 -11.68
N GLU A 400 -15.81 11.86 -12.85
CA GLU A 400 -15.14 13.12 -13.18
C GLU A 400 -15.38 14.21 -12.14
N GLY A 401 -14.30 14.83 -11.69
CA GLY A 401 -14.32 15.96 -10.76
C GLY A 401 -14.64 15.60 -9.30
N ILE A 402 -14.74 14.32 -8.94
CA ILE A 402 -14.94 13.89 -7.54
C ILE A 402 -13.59 13.69 -6.87
N MET A 403 -13.39 14.29 -5.70
CA MET A 403 -12.22 14.08 -4.84
C MET A 403 -12.63 13.48 -3.50
N ALA A 404 -12.00 12.36 -3.14
CA ALA A 404 -12.15 11.70 -1.86
C ALA A 404 -10.94 11.97 -0.96
N PHE A 405 -11.21 12.37 0.29
CA PHE A 405 -10.21 12.85 1.24
C PHE A 405 -9.65 11.77 2.16
N GLY A 406 -10.24 10.55 2.16
CA GLY A 406 -9.77 9.41 2.95
C GLY A 406 -10.12 9.50 4.43
N ALA A 407 -9.39 8.73 5.25
CA ALA A 407 -9.52 8.67 6.70
C ALA A 407 -8.43 9.50 7.40
N GLU A 408 -8.28 9.35 8.73
CA GLU A 408 -7.27 10.05 9.54
C GLU A 408 -5.94 9.29 9.58
N LYS A 409 -6.01 7.97 9.85
CA LYS A 409 -4.83 7.09 9.94
C LYS A 409 -4.65 6.32 8.64
N VAL A 410 -3.39 5.93 8.35
CA VAL A 410 -3.07 5.21 7.10
C VAL A 410 -3.63 5.94 5.87
N ASN A 411 -3.71 7.27 5.95
CA ASN A 411 -4.41 8.10 4.98
C ASN A 411 -3.91 7.90 3.55
N THR A 412 -4.85 7.95 2.63
CA THR A 412 -4.71 8.18 1.20
C THR A 412 -5.85 9.08 0.75
N PHE A 413 -5.70 9.80 -0.36
CA PHE A 413 -6.80 10.46 -1.06
C PHE A 413 -7.00 9.85 -2.45
N ALA A 414 -8.11 10.16 -3.11
CA ALA A 414 -8.38 9.68 -4.45
C ALA A 414 -9.05 10.75 -5.32
N LEU A 415 -8.71 10.78 -6.61
CA LEU A 415 -9.28 11.65 -7.62
C LEU A 415 -10.04 10.81 -8.65
N GLY A 416 -11.22 11.27 -9.04
CA GLY A 416 -12.02 10.69 -10.10
C GLY A 416 -11.82 11.42 -11.43
N LYS A 417 -11.38 10.69 -12.47
CA LYS A 417 -11.17 11.23 -13.80
C LYS A 417 -11.83 10.32 -14.85
N GLY A 418 -12.92 10.78 -15.49
CA GLY A 418 -13.72 9.93 -16.39
C GLY A 418 -14.22 8.67 -15.69
N GLU A 419 -13.80 7.50 -16.16
CA GLU A 419 -14.10 6.18 -15.59
C GLU A 419 -12.91 5.61 -14.78
N THR A 420 -12.00 6.48 -14.27
CA THR A 420 -10.83 6.06 -13.51
C THR A 420 -10.75 6.71 -12.14
N ILE A 421 -10.31 5.94 -11.15
CA ILE A 421 -10.03 6.39 -9.79
C ILE A 421 -8.53 6.34 -9.58
N LEU A 422 -7.94 7.49 -9.35
CA LEU A 422 -6.51 7.69 -9.12
C LEU A 422 -6.25 7.86 -7.62
N GLN A 423 -5.82 6.78 -6.98
CA GLN A 423 -5.48 6.79 -5.55
C GLN A 423 -4.05 7.28 -5.35
N SER A 424 -3.84 8.14 -4.35
CA SER A 424 -2.53 8.63 -3.94
C SER A 424 -1.65 7.49 -3.37
N GLN A 425 -0.37 7.79 -3.21
CA GLN A 425 0.51 7.00 -2.36
C GLN A 425 0.06 7.07 -0.89
N TYR A 426 0.55 6.11 -0.09
CA TYR A 426 0.42 6.16 1.35
C TYR A 426 0.96 7.50 1.90
N ILE A 427 0.15 8.19 2.66
CA ILE A 427 0.48 9.48 3.29
C ILE A 427 0.92 9.25 4.75
N GLY A 428 0.09 8.61 5.56
CA GLY A 428 0.37 8.34 6.97
C GLY A 428 -0.73 8.79 7.92
N ASP A 429 -0.37 9.10 9.16
CA ASP A 429 -1.27 9.63 10.19
C ASP A 429 -1.29 11.17 10.11
N LEU A 430 -2.45 11.74 9.83
CA LEU A 430 -2.60 13.18 9.60
C LEU A 430 -2.50 14.03 10.88
N LYS A 431 -2.59 13.43 12.07
CA LYS A 431 -2.44 14.15 13.35
C LYS A 431 -1.06 14.81 13.51
N ASN A 432 -0.07 14.34 12.75
CA ASN A 432 1.24 14.97 12.68
C ASN A 432 1.25 16.08 11.64
N TRP A 433 1.74 17.30 12.01
CA TRP A 433 1.74 18.47 11.14
C TRP A 433 2.53 18.28 9.84
N GLU A 434 3.68 17.63 9.91
CA GLU A 434 4.53 17.37 8.75
C GLU A 434 3.86 16.39 7.77
N THR A 435 3.11 15.41 8.30
CA THR A 435 2.31 14.48 7.50
C THR A 435 1.11 15.19 6.87
N PHE A 436 0.45 16.08 7.61
CA PHE A 436 -0.64 16.89 7.06
C PHE A 436 -0.15 17.83 5.95
N ARG A 437 1.03 18.45 6.12
CA ARG A 437 1.66 19.24 5.07
C ARG A 437 2.00 18.40 3.84
N PHE A 438 2.55 17.20 4.03
CA PHE A 438 2.79 16.24 2.94
C PHE A 438 1.50 15.83 2.23
N TYR A 439 0.40 15.66 2.97
CA TYR A 439 -0.92 15.37 2.43
C TYR A 439 -1.40 16.49 1.50
N THR A 440 -1.39 17.74 1.95
CA THR A 440 -1.84 18.88 1.16
C THR A 440 -0.95 19.13 -0.08
N GLU A 441 0.38 19.05 0.07
CA GLU A 441 1.31 19.13 -1.06
C GLU A 441 1.05 18.02 -2.10
N SER A 442 0.78 16.79 -1.64
CA SER A 442 0.49 15.66 -2.53
C SER A 442 -0.82 15.83 -3.29
N MET A 443 -1.86 16.37 -2.64
CA MET A 443 -3.13 16.68 -3.30
C MET A 443 -2.94 17.71 -4.42
N GLU A 444 -2.18 18.77 -4.18
CA GLU A 444 -1.88 19.79 -5.20
C GLU A 444 -1.12 19.21 -6.38
N ARG A 445 -0.08 18.40 -6.12
CA ARG A 445 0.71 17.72 -7.16
C ARG A 445 -0.12 16.76 -7.99
N PHE A 446 -0.99 15.97 -7.36
CA PHE A 446 -1.90 15.07 -8.07
C PHE A 446 -2.92 15.83 -8.92
N ARG A 447 -3.52 16.89 -8.36
CA ARG A 447 -4.45 17.74 -9.12
C ARG A 447 -3.79 18.35 -10.35
N HIS A 448 -2.56 18.84 -10.21
CA HIS A 448 -1.78 19.39 -11.31
C HIS A 448 -1.44 18.30 -12.35
N LEU A 449 -0.82 17.20 -11.91
CA LEU A 449 -0.34 16.12 -12.77
C LEU A 449 -1.48 15.50 -13.60
N PHE A 450 -2.63 15.30 -12.99
CA PHE A 450 -3.78 14.69 -13.64
C PHE A 450 -4.80 15.71 -14.19
N ARG A 451 -4.42 17.00 -14.25
CA ARG A 451 -5.28 18.11 -14.74
C ARG A 451 -6.68 18.02 -14.15
N PHE A 452 -6.71 17.80 -12.83
CA PHE A 452 -7.97 17.54 -12.13
C PHE A 452 -8.67 18.83 -11.73
N ASN A 453 -9.90 18.98 -12.21
CA ASN A 453 -10.80 20.07 -11.83
C ASN A 453 -11.78 19.57 -10.75
N LEU A 454 -11.63 20.04 -9.53
CA LEU A 454 -12.50 19.67 -8.41
C LEU A 454 -13.91 20.25 -8.61
N GLN A 455 -14.92 19.39 -8.61
CA GLN A 455 -16.34 19.75 -8.73
C GLN A 455 -17.15 19.30 -7.49
N ARG A 456 -16.75 18.19 -6.87
CA ARG A 456 -17.45 17.58 -5.74
C ARG A 456 -16.45 16.96 -4.77
N SER A 457 -16.69 17.12 -3.48
CA SER A 457 -15.85 16.54 -2.43
C SER A 457 -16.57 15.41 -1.70
N VAL A 458 -15.83 14.40 -1.26
CA VAL A 458 -16.36 13.36 -0.38
C VAL A 458 -15.36 13.06 0.74
N CYS A 459 -15.85 12.98 1.98
CA CYS A 459 -15.03 12.70 3.15
C CYS A 459 -15.71 11.72 4.11
N ASP A 460 -15.00 11.36 5.16
CA ASP A 460 -15.54 10.54 6.25
C ASP A 460 -16.62 11.27 7.03
N LEU A 461 -17.51 10.49 7.66
CA LEU A 461 -18.54 11.03 8.55
C LEU A 461 -17.95 11.70 9.81
N HIS A 462 -16.74 11.29 10.21
CA HIS A 462 -16.10 11.77 11.44
C HIS A 462 -15.70 13.25 11.33
N PRO A 463 -16.27 14.17 12.16
CA PRO A 463 -16.06 15.60 12.02
C PRO A 463 -14.66 16.07 12.44
N ASP A 464 -13.99 15.30 13.34
CA ASP A 464 -12.70 15.68 13.90
C ASP A 464 -11.51 15.17 13.10
N TYR A 465 -11.74 14.38 12.05
CA TYR A 465 -10.66 13.97 11.16
C TYR A 465 -10.13 15.18 10.38
N LEU A 466 -8.81 15.37 10.38
CA LEU A 466 -8.18 16.46 9.61
C LEU A 466 -8.48 16.36 8.12
N SER A 467 -8.62 15.13 7.60
CA SER A 467 -9.07 14.89 6.22
C SER A 467 -10.47 15.42 5.97
N SER A 468 -11.42 15.22 6.92
CA SER A 468 -12.79 15.73 6.82
C SER A 468 -12.84 17.25 6.95
N GLN A 469 -12.07 17.83 7.88
CA GLN A 469 -11.97 19.28 8.06
C GLN A 469 -11.36 19.95 6.81
N GLU A 470 -10.35 19.35 6.20
CA GLU A 470 -9.77 19.88 4.96
C GLU A 470 -10.76 19.80 3.78
N ALA A 471 -11.53 18.70 3.69
CA ALA A 471 -12.61 18.58 2.72
C ALA A 471 -13.67 19.69 2.89
N GLU A 472 -14.09 19.95 4.12
CA GLU A 472 -15.03 21.02 4.45
C GLU A 472 -14.47 22.41 4.12
N ARG A 473 -13.20 22.65 4.48
CA ARG A 473 -12.51 23.92 4.20
C ARG A 473 -12.46 24.22 2.70
N ILE A 474 -12.05 23.23 1.91
CA ILE A 474 -11.93 23.37 0.45
C ILE A 474 -13.32 23.54 -0.18
N SER A 475 -14.27 22.68 0.17
CA SER A 475 -15.64 22.74 -0.37
C SER A 475 -16.30 24.08 -0.08
N LYS A 476 -16.16 24.59 1.13
CA LYS A 476 -16.68 25.91 1.52
C LYS A 476 -16.00 27.04 0.74
N SER A 477 -14.69 27.00 0.60
CA SER A 477 -13.92 28.05 -0.09
C SER A 477 -14.25 28.14 -1.57
N LEU A 478 -14.58 27.01 -2.20
CA LEU A 478 -14.91 26.92 -3.63
C LEU A 478 -16.42 26.83 -3.90
N SER A 479 -17.26 26.88 -2.87
CA SER A 479 -18.73 26.71 -2.95
C SER A 479 -19.13 25.40 -3.66
N LEU A 480 -18.43 24.29 -3.34
CA LEU A 480 -18.67 22.98 -3.92
C LEU A 480 -19.49 22.09 -2.98
N PRO A 481 -20.28 21.15 -3.54
CA PRO A 481 -21.00 20.18 -2.74
C PRO A 481 -20.03 19.20 -2.05
N LEU A 482 -20.39 18.84 -0.81
CA LEU A 482 -19.65 17.89 0.03
C LEU A 482 -20.58 16.76 0.47
N LEU A 483 -20.18 15.52 0.16
CA LEU A 483 -20.84 14.32 0.67
C LEU A 483 -20.03 13.75 1.86
N LYS A 484 -20.71 13.45 2.96
CA LYS A 484 -20.12 12.69 4.08
C LYS A 484 -20.57 11.24 4.01
N VAL A 485 -19.60 10.31 4.14
CA VAL A 485 -19.81 8.88 3.93
C VAL A 485 -19.47 8.10 5.20
N GLN A 486 -20.29 7.11 5.52
CA GLN A 486 -20.05 6.20 6.64
C GLN A 486 -18.81 5.34 6.37
N HIS A 487 -17.90 5.30 7.35
CA HIS A 487 -16.58 4.69 7.27
C HIS A 487 -16.61 3.22 6.81
N HIS A 488 -17.41 2.39 7.48
CA HIS A 488 -17.48 0.95 7.21
C HIS A 488 -18.19 0.63 5.89
N HIS A 489 -19.11 1.50 5.44
CA HIS A 489 -19.69 1.40 4.10
C HIS A 489 -18.61 1.69 3.03
N ALA A 490 -17.71 2.65 3.28
CA ALA A 490 -16.59 2.91 2.37
C ALA A 490 -15.65 1.69 2.25
N HIS A 491 -15.36 0.98 3.35
CA HIS A 491 -14.62 -0.30 3.29
C HIS A 491 -15.31 -1.33 2.40
N ALA A 492 -16.60 -1.51 2.53
CA ALA A 492 -17.37 -2.45 1.70
C ALA A 492 -17.37 -2.02 0.23
N ALA A 493 -17.65 -0.74 -0.05
CA ALA A 493 -17.72 -0.19 -1.40
C ALA A 493 -16.38 -0.27 -2.15
N ALA A 494 -15.25 -0.09 -1.44
CA ALA A 494 -13.91 -0.27 -2.03
C ALA A 494 -13.69 -1.71 -2.53
N CYS A 495 -14.10 -2.71 -1.75
CA CYS A 495 -14.03 -4.10 -2.16
C CYS A 495 -15.00 -4.41 -3.31
N MET A 496 -16.22 -3.87 -3.26
CA MET A 496 -17.20 -4.02 -4.35
C MET A 496 -16.66 -3.46 -5.66
N LEU A 497 -16.02 -2.29 -5.64
CA LEU A 497 -15.40 -1.70 -6.84
C LEU A 497 -14.31 -2.60 -7.40
N GLU A 498 -13.39 -3.06 -6.56
CA GLU A 498 -12.25 -3.86 -6.99
C GLU A 498 -12.70 -5.14 -7.74
N HIS A 499 -13.80 -5.73 -7.30
CA HIS A 499 -14.34 -6.97 -7.87
C HIS A 499 -15.49 -6.77 -8.86
N GLY A 500 -15.83 -5.53 -9.20
CA GLY A 500 -16.89 -5.23 -10.16
C GLY A 500 -18.30 -5.67 -9.68
N LEU A 501 -18.55 -5.64 -8.36
CA LEU A 501 -19.82 -6.05 -7.77
C LEU A 501 -20.82 -4.91 -7.82
N ASN A 502 -21.89 -5.07 -8.59
CA ASN A 502 -22.95 -4.07 -8.77
C ASN A 502 -24.22 -4.42 -8.02
N GLU A 503 -24.44 -5.71 -7.74
CA GLU A 503 -25.58 -6.19 -6.96
C GLU A 503 -25.35 -6.05 -5.46
N PRO A 504 -26.41 -5.90 -4.65
CA PRO A 504 -26.27 -5.84 -3.20
C PRO A 504 -25.58 -7.07 -2.61
N VAL A 505 -24.66 -6.85 -1.68
CA VAL A 505 -23.86 -7.86 -1.02
C VAL A 505 -24.13 -7.92 0.48
N LEU A 506 -23.78 -9.04 1.10
CA LEU A 506 -23.58 -9.08 2.54
C LEU A 506 -22.12 -8.68 2.84
N ALA A 507 -21.92 -7.55 3.49
CA ALA A 507 -20.60 -7.09 3.90
C ALA A 507 -20.35 -7.41 5.38
N ILE A 508 -19.19 -7.99 5.65
CA ILE A 508 -18.62 -8.19 6.99
C ILE A 508 -17.46 -7.21 7.11
N VAL A 509 -17.63 -6.20 7.96
CA VAL A 509 -16.61 -5.14 8.11
C VAL A 509 -16.12 -5.15 9.55
N MET A 510 -14.86 -5.60 9.73
CA MET A 510 -14.22 -5.69 11.05
C MET A 510 -13.05 -4.74 11.12
N ASP A 511 -13.17 -3.76 12.02
CA ASP A 511 -12.21 -2.65 12.08
C ASP A 511 -11.91 -2.22 13.51
N GLY A 512 -10.92 -1.34 13.63
CA GLY A 512 -10.48 -0.78 14.90
C GLY A 512 -11.34 0.37 15.38
N THR A 513 -11.80 1.22 14.47
CA THR A 513 -12.58 2.40 14.83
C THR A 513 -13.20 3.08 13.61
N GLY A 514 -14.42 3.55 13.74
CA GLY A 514 -15.12 4.40 12.77
C GLY A 514 -16.36 4.99 13.42
N LEU A 515 -16.74 6.20 13.05
CA LEU A 515 -17.94 6.83 13.59
C LEU A 515 -19.19 6.18 13.04
N GLY A 516 -20.06 5.71 13.92
CA GLY A 516 -21.38 5.19 13.58
C GLY A 516 -22.44 6.26 13.41
N ASP A 517 -23.54 5.94 12.73
CA ASP A 517 -24.68 6.85 12.55
C ASP A 517 -25.37 7.20 13.88
N ASP A 518 -25.19 6.34 14.89
CA ASP A 518 -25.71 6.52 16.25
C ASP A 518 -24.75 7.29 17.17
N GLY A 519 -23.66 7.81 16.62
CA GLY A 519 -22.64 8.56 17.35
C GLY A 519 -21.71 7.69 18.21
N LYS A 520 -21.80 6.37 18.11
CA LYS A 520 -20.91 5.43 18.80
C LYS A 520 -19.75 5.01 17.92
N VAL A 521 -18.75 4.37 18.52
CA VAL A 521 -17.59 3.84 17.80
C VAL A 521 -17.93 2.45 17.27
N TRP A 522 -18.03 2.32 15.95
CA TRP A 522 -18.28 1.05 15.26
C TRP A 522 -16.99 0.34 14.90
N GLY A 523 -17.11 -0.95 14.49
CA GLY A 523 -15.99 -1.74 13.98
C GLY A 523 -16.22 -3.26 14.00
N GLY A 524 -17.42 -3.74 14.34
CA GLY A 524 -17.79 -5.16 14.29
C GLY A 524 -19.12 -5.36 13.57
N GLU A 525 -19.17 -5.08 12.24
CA GLU A 525 -20.39 -4.75 11.54
C GLU A 525 -20.77 -5.76 10.45
N PHE A 526 -22.04 -6.02 10.31
CA PHE A 526 -22.64 -6.82 9.25
C PHE A 526 -23.68 -5.98 8.49
N PHE A 527 -23.40 -5.68 7.23
CA PHE A 527 -24.27 -4.86 6.39
C PHE A 527 -24.89 -5.66 5.25
N PHE A 528 -26.09 -5.30 4.87
CA PHE A 528 -26.60 -5.54 3.53
C PHE A 528 -26.47 -4.22 2.76
N CYS A 529 -25.63 -4.18 1.75
CA CYS A 529 -25.29 -2.93 1.07
C CYS A 529 -25.09 -3.11 -0.41
N ASP A 530 -25.30 -2.04 -1.15
CA ASP A 530 -24.80 -1.79 -2.49
C ASP A 530 -23.78 -0.64 -2.45
N ARG A 531 -23.37 -0.12 -3.60
CA ARG A 531 -22.43 1.00 -3.67
C ARG A 531 -23.01 2.34 -3.18
N ALA A 532 -24.35 2.48 -3.10
CA ALA A 532 -25.02 3.73 -2.72
C ALA A 532 -25.56 3.71 -1.29
N LYS A 533 -26.02 2.56 -0.82
CA LYS A 533 -26.80 2.43 0.43
C LYS A 533 -26.37 1.21 1.22
N TYR A 534 -26.54 1.30 2.51
CA TYR A 534 -26.36 0.17 3.41
C TYR A 534 -27.47 0.09 4.47
N ARG A 535 -27.64 -1.10 4.99
CA ARG A 535 -28.46 -1.39 6.16
C ARG A 535 -27.66 -2.26 7.12
N ARG A 536 -27.45 -1.77 8.33
CA ARG A 536 -26.84 -2.53 9.43
C ARG A 536 -27.77 -3.65 9.83
N LEU A 537 -27.33 -4.89 9.74
CA LEU A 537 -28.13 -6.08 10.04
C LEU A 537 -27.78 -6.69 11.39
N SER A 538 -26.52 -6.57 11.78
CA SER A 538 -25.99 -7.08 13.02
C SER A 538 -24.68 -6.40 13.35
N HIS A 539 -24.32 -6.42 14.63
CA HIS A 539 -23.06 -5.87 15.13
C HIS A 539 -22.64 -6.54 16.43
N PHE A 540 -21.43 -6.28 16.89
CA PHE A 540 -20.98 -6.67 18.21
C PHE A 540 -21.73 -5.86 19.27
N GLU A 541 -22.04 -6.49 20.39
CA GLU A 541 -22.61 -5.83 21.55
C GLU A 541 -21.75 -4.63 21.95
N TYR A 542 -22.41 -3.54 22.31
CA TYR A 542 -21.72 -2.32 22.72
C TYR A 542 -21.13 -2.47 24.12
N VAL A 543 -19.82 -2.28 24.21
CA VAL A 543 -19.09 -2.23 25.47
C VAL A 543 -18.51 -0.84 25.71
N PRO A 544 -18.26 -0.44 26.97
CA PRO A 544 -17.58 0.81 27.28
C PRO A 544 -16.20 0.90 26.64
N LEU A 545 -15.81 2.11 26.18
CA LEU A 545 -14.48 2.42 25.66
C LEU A 545 -13.81 3.48 26.57
N PRO A 546 -13.28 3.07 27.74
CA PRO A 546 -12.81 4.01 28.73
C PRO A 546 -11.52 4.74 28.30
N GLY A 547 -11.60 6.05 28.14
CA GLY A 547 -10.54 6.91 27.65
C GLY A 547 -10.52 7.13 26.14
N GLY A 548 -11.54 6.63 25.39
CA GLY A 548 -11.61 6.81 23.93
C GLY A 548 -10.39 6.21 23.22
N ASP A 549 -9.66 7.03 22.42
CA ASP A 549 -8.47 6.61 21.67
C ASP A 549 -7.39 5.96 22.55
N LYS A 550 -7.32 6.35 23.84
CA LYS A 550 -6.36 5.78 24.79
C LYS A 550 -6.53 4.27 25.00
N ALA A 551 -7.76 3.76 24.83
CA ALA A 551 -8.03 2.33 24.93
C ALA A 551 -7.39 1.51 23.80
N ALA A 552 -7.09 2.13 22.65
CA ALA A 552 -6.34 1.49 21.58
C ALA A 552 -4.82 1.47 21.83
N GLU A 553 -4.30 2.43 22.61
CA GLU A 553 -2.90 2.50 23.01
C GLU A 553 -2.62 1.66 24.26
N GLU A 554 -3.65 1.46 25.09
CA GLU A 554 -3.58 0.72 26.36
C GLU A 554 -4.60 -0.43 26.37
N PRO A 555 -4.33 -1.57 25.66
CA PRO A 555 -5.19 -2.76 25.57
C PRO A 555 -5.77 -3.25 26.88
N TRP A 556 -5.03 -3.12 28.00
CA TRP A 556 -5.50 -3.50 29.33
C TRP A 556 -6.82 -2.83 29.73
N ARG A 557 -7.11 -1.62 29.23
CA ARG A 557 -8.37 -0.92 29.46
C ARG A 557 -9.56 -1.69 28.92
N MET A 558 -9.37 -2.38 27.81
CA MET A 558 -10.44 -3.17 27.20
C MET A 558 -10.69 -4.47 27.96
N VAL A 559 -9.69 -5.05 28.63
CA VAL A 559 -9.93 -6.18 29.56
C VAL A 559 -10.87 -5.74 30.67
N VAL A 560 -10.53 -4.61 31.34
CA VAL A 560 -11.39 -4.07 32.41
C VAL A 560 -12.78 -3.76 31.88
N ALA A 561 -12.89 -3.16 30.69
CA ALA A 561 -14.18 -2.81 30.10
C ALA A 561 -15.08 -4.01 29.82
N TYR A 562 -14.55 -5.07 29.18
CA TYR A 562 -15.32 -6.29 28.90
C TYR A 562 -15.68 -7.05 30.16
N LEU A 563 -14.74 -7.23 31.10
CA LEU A 563 -15.02 -7.95 32.35
C LEU A 563 -15.99 -7.16 33.22
N TRP A 564 -15.85 -5.85 33.34
CA TRP A 564 -16.81 -5.00 34.04
C TRP A 564 -18.19 -5.07 33.39
N HIS A 565 -18.28 -4.97 32.06
CA HIS A 565 -19.54 -5.03 31.33
C HIS A 565 -20.32 -6.31 31.60
N TYR A 566 -19.63 -7.45 31.57
CA TYR A 566 -20.28 -8.76 31.68
C TYR A 566 -20.44 -9.26 33.13
N PHE A 567 -19.56 -8.89 34.06
CA PHE A 567 -19.51 -9.54 35.39
C PHE A 567 -19.69 -8.56 36.58
N LYS A 568 -19.93 -7.27 36.36
CA LYS A 568 -20.09 -6.31 37.48
C LYS A 568 -21.23 -6.63 38.44
N ASP A 569 -22.27 -7.30 37.95
CA ASP A 569 -23.46 -7.64 38.74
C ASP A 569 -23.39 -9.08 39.31
N GLU A 570 -22.29 -9.80 39.07
CA GLU A 570 -22.08 -11.14 39.60
C GLU A 570 -21.82 -11.12 41.11
N PRO A 571 -22.43 -12.03 41.91
CA PRO A 571 -22.23 -12.05 43.35
C PRO A 571 -20.79 -12.32 43.79
N SER A 572 -19.99 -12.99 42.94
CA SER A 572 -18.57 -13.29 43.19
C SER A 572 -17.65 -12.13 42.87
N GLY A 573 -18.17 -11.02 42.34
CA GLY A 573 -17.41 -9.90 41.81
C GLY A 573 -16.79 -10.15 40.45
N ILE A 574 -16.10 -9.15 39.89
CA ILE A 574 -15.49 -9.22 38.56
C ILE A 574 -14.26 -10.16 38.60
N PRO A 575 -14.19 -11.19 37.75
CA PRO A 575 -13.18 -12.25 37.81
C PRO A 575 -11.86 -11.82 37.12
N TYR A 576 -11.18 -10.82 37.65
CA TYR A 576 -9.86 -10.42 37.14
C TYR A 576 -8.81 -11.50 37.46
N PRO A 577 -8.05 -12.03 36.48
CA PRO A 577 -6.94 -12.93 36.75
C PRO A 577 -5.86 -12.29 37.62
N ALA A 578 -5.29 -13.06 38.55
CA ALA A 578 -4.32 -12.55 39.50
C ALA A 578 -3.08 -11.93 38.85
N ASP A 579 -2.57 -12.58 37.78
CA ASP A 579 -1.44 -12.06 36.98
C ASP A 579 -1.79 -10.75 36.26
N PHE A 580 -3.04 -10.58 35.81
CA PHE A 580 -3.52 -9.33 35.22
C PHE A 580 -3.55 -8.22 36.26
N VAL A 581 -4.07 -8.49 37.44
CA VAL A 581 -4.09 -7.53 38.58
C VAL A 581 -2.67 -7.13 38.99
N GLU A 582 -1.75 -8.08 39.01
CA GLU A 582 -0.32 -7.82 39.32
C GLU A 582 0.34 -6.91 38.30
N ARG A 583 0.11 -7.16 36.98
CA ARG A 583 0.70 -6.34 35.92
C ARG A 583 0.11 -4.92 35.83
N ILE A 584 -1.19 -4.76 36.04
CA ILE A 584 -1.89 -3.48 35.84
C ILE A 584 -1.96 -2.65 37.15
N GLY A 585 -2.17 -3.30 38.27
CA GLY A 585 -2.38 -2.68 39.58
C GLY A 585 -3.84 -2.41 39.93
N THR A 586 -4.22 -2.74 41.13
CA THR A 586 -5.59 -2.60 41.67
C THR A 586 -6.14 -1.17 41.59
N GLU A 587 -5.29 -0.17 41.86
CA GLU A 587 -5.68 1.25 41.84
C GLU A 587 -6.09 1.73 40.44
N ARG A 588 -5.33 1.31 39.42
CA ARG A 588 -5.63 1.65 37.99
C ARG A 588 -6.92 0.99 37.54
N ILE A 589 -7.17 -0.26 37.90
CA ILE A 589 -8.40 -1.00 37.60
C ILE A 589 -9.59 -0.29 38.24
N ALA A 590 -9.55 -0.05 39.58
CA ALA A 590 -10.60 0.61 40.32
C ALA A 590 -10.88 2.07 39.84
N MET A 591 -9.84 2.76 39.36
CA MET A 591 -10.04 4.09 38.75
C MET A 591 -10.84 3.95 37.45
N LEU A 592 -10.53 2.96 36.62
CA LEU A 592 -11.19 2.76 35.33
C LEU A 592 -12.65 2.33 35.51
N GLU A 593 -12.95 1.43 36.48
CA GLU A 593 -14.31 1.05 36.86
C GLU A 593 -15.15 2.29 37.25
N ARG A 594 -14.59 3.16 38.09
CA ARG A 594 -15.27 4.41 38.48
C ARG A 594 -15.49 5.37 37.31
N MET A 595 -14.59 5.40 36.31
CA MET A 595 -14.78 6.16 35.09
C MET A 595 -15.99 5.65 34.30
N MET A 596 -16.10 4.32 34.16
CA MET A 596 -17.20 3.66 33.46
C MET A 596 -18.54 3.85 34.18
N GLU A 597 -18.59 3.66 35.51
CA GLU A 597 -19.77 3.89 36.33
C GLU A 597 -20.31 5.34 36.19
N LYS A 598 -19.41 6.31 36.12
CA LYS A 598 -19.77 7.73 35.98
C LYS A 598 -19.92 8.19 34.53
N GLY A 599 -19.64 7.36 33.55
CA GLY A 599 -19.70 7.71 32.12
C GLY A 599 -18.69 8.80 31.72
N VAL A 600 -17.57 8.95 32.45
CA VAL A 600 -16.58 9.99 32.17
C VAL A 600 -15.63 9.53 31.07
N ASN A 601 -15.60 10.25 29.93
CA ASN A 601 -14.77 9.92 28.75
C ASN A 601 -14.84 8.44 28.39
N THR A 602 -16.06 7.90 28.31
CA THR A 602 -16.34 6.48 28.10
C THR A 602 -17.44 6.31 27.06
N PRO A 603 -17.16 6.60 25.78
CA PRO A 603 -18.08 6.27 24.71
C PRO A 603 -18.27 4.74 24.62
N TYR A 604 -19.29 4.31 23.88
CA TYR A 604 -19.53 2.88 23.63
C TYR A 604 -18.97 2.45 22.29
N THR A 605 -18.52 1.18 22.21
CA THR A 605 -17.94 0.63 20.99
C THR A 605 -18.43 -0.78 20.67
N SER A 606 -18.59 -1.07 19.38
CA SER A 606 -18.77 -2.42 18.80
C SER A 606 -17.49 -2.89 18.07
N SER A 607 -16.34 -2.29 18.33
CA SER A 607 -15.10 -2.52 17.57
C SER A 607 -14.54 -3.93 17.74
N ALA A 608 -14.29 -4.59 16.60
CA ALA A 608 -13.58 -5.87 16.56
C ALA A 608 -12.11 -5.69 17.00
N GLY A 609 -11.44 -4.60 16.62
CA GLY A 609 -10.06 -4.31 17.06
C GLY A 609 -9.94 -4.24 18.57
N ARG A 610 -10.91 -3.64 19.25
CA ARG A 610 -10.95 -3.55 20.73
C ARG A 610 -11.15 -4.90 21.40
N LEU A 611 -11.86 -5.83 20.75
CA LEU A 611 -11.98 -7.21 21.22
C LEU A 611 -10.62 -7.94 21.14
N PHE A 612 -9.89 -7.77 20.04
CA PHE A 612 -8.53 -8.32 19.90
C PHE A 612 -7.59 -7.76 20.96
N ASP A 613 -7.63 -6.46 21.22
CA ASP A 613 -6.83 -5.80 22.26
C ASP A 613 -7.12 -6.39 23.64
N ALA A 614 -8.41 -6.55 23.98
CA ALA A 614 -8.82 -7.14 25.25
C ALA A 614 -8.25 -8.56 25.43
N VAL A 615 -8.37 -9.41 24.41
CA VAL A 615 -7.88 -10.79 24.48
C VAL A 615 -6.34 -10.83 24.56
N ALA A 616 -5.65 -10.00 23.79
CA ALA A 616 -4.19 -9.93 23.84
C ALA A 616 -3.67 -9.53 25.23
N SER A 617 -4.27 -8.54 25.87
CA SER A 617 -3.88 -8.10 27.21
C SER A 617 -4.32 -9.10 28.29
N LEU A 618 -5.52 -9.69 28.19
CA LEU A 618 -5.98 -10.74 29.09
C LEU A 618 -4.99 -11.91 29.15
N LEU A 619 -4.40 -12.26 28.00
CA LEU A 619 -3.42 -13.34 27.88
C LEU A 619 -1.98 -12.91 28.26
N GLY A 620 -1.76 -11.66 28.60
CA GLY A 620 -0.43 -11.12 28.95
C GLY A 620 0.50 -10.93 27.76
N ILE A 621 -0.04 -10.81 26.57
CA ILE A 621 0.74 -10.63 25.32
C ILE A 621 1.13 -9.16 25.16
N CYS A 622 0.18 -8.23 25.37
CA CYS A 622 0.41 -6.80 25.17
C CYS A 622 -0.55 -5.95 26.00
N ASP A 623 -0.03 -5.28 27.03
CA ASP A 623 -0.83 -4.38 27.89
C ASP A 623 -0.80 -2.93 27.40
N VAL A 624 0.28 -2.52 26.71
CA VAL A 624 0.48 -1.19 26.12
C VAL A 624 1.06 -1.36 24.73
N SER A 625 0.42 -0.80 23.73
CA SER A 625 0.86 -0.84 22.33
C SER A 625 1.81 0.33 22.04
N SER A 626 2.99 0.04 21.49
CA SER A 626 3.98 1.03 21.05
C SER A 626 3.71 1.53 19.62
N HIS A 627 2.85 0.85 18.89
CA HIS A 627 2.41 1.22 17.53
C HIS A 627 1.00 0.69 17.23
N GLN A 628 0.39 1.22 16.18
CA GLN A 628 -0.96 0.84 15.76
C GLN A 628 -1.08 -0.69 15.54
N ALA A 629 -2.13 -1.28 16.10
CA ALA A 629 -2.49 -2.71 15.97
C ALA A 629 -1.42 -3.71 16.46
N GLU A 630 -0.51 -3.31 17.38
CA GLU A 630 0.51 -4.21 17.92
C GLU A 630 -0.11 -5.41 18.64
N ALA A 631 -1.04 -5.16 19.55
CA ALA A 631 -1.67 -6.21 20.35
C ALA A 631 -2.42 -7.26 19.48
N PRO A 632 -3.28 -6.88 18.50
CA PRO A 632 -3.90 -7.83 17.58
C PRO A 632 -2.89 -8.64 16.74
N VAL A 633 -1.82 -8.00 16.28
CA VAL A 633 -0.78 -8.69 15.50
C VAL A 633 -0.02 -9.70 16.35
N LEU A 634 0.40 -9.33 17.56
CA LEU A 634 1.08 -10.26 18.47
C LEU A 634 0.16 -11.43 18.88
N LEU A 635 -1.14 -11.18 19.05
CA LEU A 635 -2.12 -12.23 19.31
C LEU A 635 -2.22 -13.22 18.12
N GLU A 636 -2.22 -12.73 16.88
CA GLU A 636 -2.15 -13.60 15.71
C GLU A 636 -0.86 -14.41 15.68
N GLN A 637 0.28 -13.76 15.94
CA GLN A 637 1.58 -14.45 15.95
C GLN A 637 1.65 -15.55 17.02
N ALA A 638 1.06 -15.33 18.18
CA ALA A 638 0.98 -16.34 19.23
C ALA A 638 0.20 -17.60 18.81
N ALA A 639 -0.79 -17.49 17.93
CA ALA A 639 -1.58 -18.60 17.41
C ALA A 639 -0.86 -19.38 16.29
N MET A 640 0.22 -18.85 15.72
CA MET A 640 0.88 -19.47 14.56
C MET A 640 1.55 -20.79 14.91
N GLY A 641 1.17 -21.82 14.18
CA GLY A 641 1.69 -23.19 14.36
C GLY A 641 0.72 -24.12 15.07
N GLU A 642 -0.28 -23.59 15.76
CA GLU A 642 -1.32 -24.40 16.38
C GLU A 642 -2.25 -25.01 15.32
N ARG A 643 -2.64 -26.27 15.53
CA ARG A 643 -3.51 -26.99 14.62
C ARG A 643 -4.71 -27.55 15.40
N ASN A 644 -5.86 -27.63 14.73
CA ASN A 644 -7.08 -28.25 15.28
C ASN A 644 -7.62 -27.57 16.55
N ALA A 645 -7.45 -26.26 16.69
CA ALA A 645 -8.08 -25.51 17.75
C ALA A 645 -9.61 -25.48 17.55
N TYR A 646 -10.38 -25.89 18.57
CA TYR A 646 -11.84 -25.80 18.54
C TYR A 646 -12.32 -24.35 18.79
N ALA A 647 -13.54 -24.04 18.35
CA ALA A 647 -14.16 -22.75 18.62
C ALA A 647 -14.81 -22.75 20.01
N TYR A 648 -14.67 -21.63 20.72
CA TYR A 648 -15.45 -21.38 21.94
C TYR A 648 -16.95 -21.19 21.60
N PRO A 649 -17.85 -21.45 22.55
CA PRO A 649 -19.28 -21.26 22.34
C PRO A 649 -19.64 -19.78 22.30
N VAL A 650 -19.97 -19.27 21.11
CA VAL A 650 -20.50 -17.91 20.91
C VAL A 650 -21.72 -18.00 20.00
N SER A 651 -22.85 -17.40 20.42
CA SER A 651 -24.06 -17.41 19.63
C SER A 651 -24.00 -16.44 18.44
N ALA A 652 -24.36 -16.95 17.27
CA ALA A 652 -24.56 -16.14 16.06
C ALA A 652 -25.99 -15.57 15.94
N GLU A 653 -26.89 -15.91 16.88
CA GLU A 653 -28.29 -15.44 16.86
C GLU A 653 -28.42 -13.99 17.31
N GLY A 654 -29.58 -13.38 17.07
CA GLY A 654 -29.86 -11.99 17.45
C GLY A 654 -29.26 -10.96 16.48
N GLU A 655 -29.47 -9.68 16.75
CA GLU A 655 -28.86 -8.55 16.02
C GLU A 655 -27.55 -8.13 16.67
N GLU A 656 -27.45 -8.17 17.98
CA GLU A 656 -26.22 -7.96 18.75
C GLU A 656 -25.52 -9.29 19.04
N ILE A 657 -24.22 -9.33 18.89
CA ILE A 657 -23.39 -10.50 19.19
C ILE A 657 -22.69 -10.25 20.52
N SER A 658 -23.14 -10.99 21.55
CA SER A 658 -22.52 -10.94 22.88
C SER A 658 -21.31 -11.87 22.96
N PHE A 659 -20.26 -11.43 23.63
CA PHE A 659 -19.06 -12.20 23.91
C PHE A 659 -18.96 -12.66 25.37
N TYR A 660 -20.06 -12.63 26.12
CA TYR A 660 -20.08 -13.12 27.51
C TYR A 660 -19.51 -14.54 27.61
N SER A 661 -20.04 -15.48 26.86
CA SER A 661 -19.58 -16.89 26.89
C SER A 661 -18.14 -17.08 26.39
N LEU A 662 -17.66 -16.19 25.51
CA LEU A 662 -16.25 -16.17 25.09
C LEU A 662 -15.36 -15.82 26.28
N PHE A 663 -15.68 -14.75 27.02
CA PHE A 663 -14.87 -14.33 28.18
C PHE A 663 -14.93 -15.35 29.31
N GLU A 664 -16.07 -16.00 29.57
CA GLU A 664 -16.13 -17.15 30.50
C GLU A 664 -15.15 -18.25 30.09
N ALA A 665 -15.15 -18.65 28.82
CA ALA A 665 -14.30 -19.71 28.31
C ALA A 665 -12.80 -19.31 28.32
N LEU A 666 -12.47 -18.06 28.00
CA LEU A 666 -11.09 -17.54 28.07
C LEU A 666 -10.57 -17.54 29.52
N LEU A 667 -11.39 -17.09 30.47
CA LEU A 667 -11.04 -17.09 31.90
C LEU A 667 -10.87 -18.51 32.43
N HIS A 668 -11.75 -19.46 32.03
CA HIS A 668 -11.65 -20.87 32.38
C HIS A 668 -10.34 -21.48 31.85
N ASP A 669 -10.02 -21.27 30.55
CA ASP A 669 -8.79 -21.80 29.96
C ASP A 669 -7.54 -21.20 30.63
N LYS A 670 -7.57 -19.90 30.94
CA LYS A 670 -6.47 -19.22 31.62
C LYS A 670 -6.28 -19.76 33.05
N THR A 671 -7.36 -20.00 33.79
CA THR A 671 -7.31 -20.60 35.15
C THR A 671 -6.76 -22.03 35.11
N ASN A 672 -7.01 -22.78 34.05
CA ASN A 672 -6.49 -24.12 33.83
C ASN A 672 -5.11 -24.15 33.18
N GLU A 673 -4.41 -23.01 33.09
CA GLU A 673 -3.06 -22.88 32.53
C GLU A 673 -2.92 -23.43 31.09
N VAL A 674 -4.00 -23.35 30.28
CA VAL A 674 -3.94 -23.72 28.87
C VAL A 674 -2.92 -22.81 28.16
N PRO A 675 -2.04 -23.36 27.31
CA PRO A 675 -1.04 -22.55 26.60
C PRO A 675 -1.64 -21.35 25.85
N VAL A 676 -1.01 -20.18 25.99
CA VAL A 676 -1.46 -18.93 25.36
C VAL A 676 -1.62 -19.09 23.83
N SER A 677 -0.71 -19.83 23.20
CA SER A 677 -0.79 -20.14 21.75
C SER A 677 -2.10 -20.84 21.39
N LEU A 678 -2.51 -21.83 22.20
CA LEU A 678 -3.73 -22.58 21.95
C LEU A 678 -4.99 -21.74 22.22
N ILE A 679 -4.98 -20.92 23.30
CA ILE A 679 -6.09 -20.00 23.60
C ILE A 679 -6.25 -18.99 22.44
N SER A 680 -5.15 -18.41 21.96
CA SER A 680 -5.17 -17.51 20.81
C SER A 680 -5.70 -18.19 19.53
N ALA A 681 -5.29 -19.44 19.27
CA ALA A 681 -5.79 -20.19 18.12
C ALA A 681 -7.29 -20.51 18.22
N ARG A 682 -7.78 -20.87 19.43
CA ARG A 682 -9.21 -21.04 19.71
C ARG A 682 -10.00 -19.76 19.47
N PHE A 683 -9.49 -18.62 19.93
CA PHE A 683 -10.09 -17.31 19.71
C PHE A 683 -10.26 -17.00 18.21
N HIS A 684 -9.19 -17.15 17.41
CA HIS A 684 -9.25 -16.93 15.96
C HIS A 684 -10.24 -17.89 15.26
N THR A 685 -10.23 -19.16 15.67
CA THR A 685 -11.17 -20.17 15.15
C THR A 685 -12.61 -19.81 15.50
N THR A 686 -12.84 -19.30 16.72
CA THR A 686 -14.15 -18.85 17.19
C THR A 686 -14.68 -17.72 16.33
N LEU A 687 -13.89 -16.65 16.13
CA LEU A 687 -14.32 -15.51 15.32
C LEU A 687 -14.59 -15.91 13.86
N ALA A 688 -13.69 -16.70 13.26
CA ALA A 688 -13.89 -17.18 11.89
C ALA A 688 -15.19 -17.98 11.74
N SER A 689 -15.46 -18.89 12.67
CA SER A 689 -16.67 -19.71 12.65
C SER A 689 -17.94 -18.90 12.92
N LEU A 690 -17.88 -17.99 13.90
CA LEU A 690 -18.96 -17.06 14.24
C LEU A 690 -19.35 -16.20 13.04
N PHE A 691 -18.39 -15.59 12.36
CA PHE A 691 -18.67 -14.69 11.25
C PHE A 691 -19.28 -15.43 10.06
N VAL A 692 -18.80 -16.63 9.76
CA VAL A 692 -19.37 -17.47 8.70
C VAL A 692 -20.78 -17.96 9.07
N GLN A 693 -21.02 -18.38 10.31
CA GLN A 693 -22.35 -18.78 10.78
C GLN A 693 -23.33 -17.62 10.72
N LYS A 694 -22.91 -16.44 11.22
CA LYS A 694 -23.72 -15.21 11.16
C LYS A 694 -24.05 -14.83 9.73
N ALA A 695 -23.06 -14.83 8.84
CA ALA A 695 -23.27 -14.55 7.43
C ALA A 695 -24.29 -15.50 6.80
N ARG A 696 -24.23 -16.81 7.09
CA ARG A 696 -25.18 -17.79 6.57
C ARG A 696 -26.62 -17.53 7.05
N LEU A 697 -26.81 -17.11 8.30
CA LEU A 697 -28.11 -16.68 8.81
C LEU A 697 -28.65 -15.44 8.08
N LEU A 698 -27.77 -14.43 7.89
CA LEU A 698 -28.11 -13.18 7.23
C LEU A 698 -28.36 -13.37 5.72
N ILE A 699 -27.62 -14.24 5.04
CA ILE A 699 -27.85 -14.62 3.63
C ILE A 699 -29.26 -15.20 3.45
N LYS A 700 -29.71 -16.10 4.34
CA LYS A 700 -31.07 -16.64 4.29
C LYS A 700 -32.15 -15.55 4.43
N ARG A 701 -31.88 -14.53 5.26
CA ARG A 701 -32.81 -13.40 5.52
C ARG A 701 -32.81 -12.38 4.38
N THR A 702 -31.63 -12.06 3.80
CA THR A 702 -31.47 -11.01 2.78
C THR A 702 -31.52 -11.54 1.35
N LYS A 703 -31.28 -12.84 1.16
CA LYS A 703 -31.07 -13.49 -0.14
C LYS A 703 -29.85 -12.97 -0.89
N ALA A 704 -28.88 -12.38 -0.16
CA ALA A 704 -27.58 -12.00 -0.76
C ALA A 704 -26.91 -13.24 -1.36
N THR A 705 -26.34 -13.08 -2.56
CA THR A 705 -25.65 -14.17 -3.28
C THR A 705 -24.14 -14.12 -3.09
N GLN A 706 -23.63 -13.02 -2.56
CA GLN A 706 -22.20 -12.70 -2.47
C GLN A 706 -21.88 -12.11 -1.10
N VAL A 707 -20.67 -12.41 -0.61
CA VAL A 707 -20.14 -11.87 0.64
C VAL A 707 -18.89 -11.05 0.35
N VAL A 708 -18.80 -9.86 0.95
CA VAL A 708 -17.59 -9.02 0.96
C VAL A 708 -17.06 -9.01 2.38
N ILE A 709 -15.73 -9.16 2.55
CA ILE A 709 -15.06 -8.96 3.84
C ILE A 709 -14.01 -7.85 3.70
N SER A 710 -14.05 -6.85 4.60
CA SER A 710 -13.15 -5.68 4.59
C SER A 710 -13.02 -5.09 5.99
N GLY A 711 -12.14 -4.10 6.16
CA GLY A 711 -11.76 -3.51 7.45
C GLY A 711 -10.40 -3.99 7.93
N GLY A 712 -9.74 -3.18 8.77
CA GLY A 712 -8.35 -3.38 9.19
C GLY A 712 -8.07 -4.71 9.88
N CYS A 713 -9.06 -5.30 10.57
CA CYS A 713 -8.91 -6.61 11.21
C CYS A 713 -8.67 -7.77 10.23
N PHE A 714 -9.05 -7.62 8.96
CA PHE A 714 -8.80 -8.63 7.93
C PHE A 714 -7.39 -8.62 7.34
N GLN A 715 -6.50 -7.76 7.85
CA GLN A 715 -5.05 -7.94 7.70
C GLN A 715 -4.55 -9.18 8.47
N ASN A 716 -5.30 -9.67 9.47
CA ASN A 716 -5.05 -10.92 10.16
C ASN A 716 -5.23 -12.10 9.18
N LYS A 717 -4.10 -12.72 8.80
CA LYS A 717 -4.05 -13.79 7.79
C LYS A 717 -4.76 -15.05 8.28
N LEU A 718 -4.61 -15.41 9.57
CA LEU A 718 -5.25 -16.59 10.16
C LEU A 718 -6.77 -16.50 10.10
N LEU A 719 -7.32 -15.35 10.51
CA LEU A 719 -8.75 -15.09 10.47
C LEU A 719 -9.26 -15.13 9.03
N THR A 720 -8.64 -14.38 8.14
CA THR A 720 -9.04 -14.19 6.75
C THR A 720 -9.01 -15.50 5.96
N GLU A 721 -7.95 -16.29 6.08
CA GLU A 721 -7.83 -17.58 5.41
C GLU A 721 -8.78 -18.64 5.98
N SER A 722 -9.02 -18.62 7.30
CA SER A 722 -9.99 -19.53 7.94
C SER A 722 -11.40 -19.25 7.45
N MET A 723 -11.82 -17.98 7.43
CA MET A 723 -13.12 -17.58 6.92
C MET A 723 -13.28 -17.94 5.44
N ARG A 724 -12.28 -17.61 4.61
CA ARG A 724 -12.31 -17.91 3.18
C ARG A 724 -12.50 -19.41 2.92
N ARG A 725 -11.76 -20.27 3.62
CA ARG A 725 -11.93 -21.74 3.52
C ARG A 725 -13.33 -22.18 3.89
N GLN A 726 -13.89 -21.66 5.00
CA GLN A 726 -15.23 -22.01 5.45
C GLN A 726 -16.31 -21.52 4.46
N PHE A 727 -16.20 -20.34 3.87
CA PHE A 727 -17.12 -19.86 2.84
C PHE A 727 -17.05 -20.70 1.56
N ILE A 728 -15.84 -21.08 1.10
CA ILE A 728 -15.67 -21.97 -0.05
C ILE A 728 -16.33 -23.32 0.21
N MET A 729 -16.11 -23.92 1.39
CA MET A 729 -16.76 -25.19 1.78
C MET A 729 -18.29 -25.08 1.87
N ALA A 730 -18.79 -23.91 2.21
CA ALA A 730 -20.23 -23.62 2.25
C ALA A 730 -20.84 -23.28 0.88
N GLY A 731 -20.03 -23.21 -0.20
CA GLY A 731 -20.47 -22.82 -1.53
C GLY A 731 -20.89 -21.35 -1.67
N VAL A 732 -20.40 -20.46 -0.78
CA VAL A 732 -20.73 -19.05 -0.77
C VAL A 732 -19.57 -18.24 -1.38
N PRO A 733 -19.81 -17.49 -2.48
CA PRO A 733 -18.81 -16.59 -3.03
C PRO A 733 -18.40 -15.51 -2.03
N VAL A 734 -17.10 -15.42 -1.76
CA VAL A 734 -16.53 -14.42 -0.84
C VAL A 734 -15.43 -13.63 -1.54
N TYR A 735 -15.47 -12.31 -1.38
CA TYR A 735 -14.55 -11.34 -1.99
C TYR A 735 -13.77 -10.60 -0.90
N ILE A 736 -12.47 -10.48 -1.12
CA ILE A 736 -11.51 -9.85 -0.21
C ILE A 736 -10.71 -8.82 -1.01
N PRO A 737 -10.48 -7.62 -0.49
CA PRO A 737 -9.62 -6.65 -1.16
C PRO A 737 -8.20 -7.19 -1.37
N SER A 738 -7.64 -6.95 -2.53
CA SER A 738 -6.32 -7.43 -2.92
C SER A 738 -5.40 -6.28 -3.41
N ARG A 739 -5.86 -5.49 -4.38
CA ARG A 739 -5.16 -4.33 -4.92
C ARG A 739 -5.44 -3.04 -4.13
N ILE A 740 -6.60 -2.96 -3.50
CA ILE A 740 -6.98 -1.91 -2.58
C ILE A 740 -6.69 -2.44 -1.17
N PRO A 741 -5.98 -1.69 -0.30
CA PRO A 741 -5.80 -2.12 1.09
C PRO A 741 -7.15 -2.31 1.80
N CYS A 742 -7.30 -3.38 2.58
CA CYS A 742 -8.53 -3.61 3.36
C CYS A 742 -8.64 -2.70 4.60
N ASN A 743 -7.55 -2.03 4.98
CA ASN A 743 -7.50 -1.02 6.05
C ASN A 743 -7.88 0.38 5.53
N ASP A 744 -7.71 1.41 6.36
CA ASP A 744 -8.07 2.81 6.04
C ASP A 744 -7.40 3.34 4.76
N GLY A 745 -6.30 2.72 4.32
CA GLY A 745 -5.68 3.01 3.03
C GLY A 745 -6.60 2.77 1.82
N GLY A 746 -7.71 2.03 1.98
CA GLY A 746 -8.73 1.82 0.95
C GLY A 746 -9.92 2.78 1.01
N ILE A 747 -10.08 3.53 2.10
CA ILE A 747 -11.27 4.37 2.37
C ILE A 747 -11.52 5.39 1.27
N ALA A 748 -10.51 6.09 0.80
CA ALA A 748 -10.67 7.11 -0.25
C ALA A 748 -11.29 6.53 -1.55
N VAL A 749 -10.91 5.31 -1.92
CA VAL A 749 -11.49 4.62 -3.08
C VAL A 749 -12.96 4.28 -2.83
N GLY A 750 -13.28 3.78 -1.63
CA GLY A 750 -14.66 3.48 -1.23
C GLY A 750 -15.55 4.73 -1.18
N GLN A 751 -15.04 5.83 -0.60
CA GLN A 751 -15.73 7.13 -0.56
C GLN A 751 -16.08 7.59 -1.98
N LEU A 752 -15.11 7.55 -2.89
CA LEU A 752 -15.31 7.96 -4.28
C LEU A 752 -16.29 7.03 -5.01
N THR A 753 -16.23 5.72 -4.75
CA THR A 753 -17.17 4.74 -5.29
C THR A 753 -18.60 5.04 -4.88
N ILE A 754 -18.85 5.34 -3.60
CA ILE A 754 -20.18 5.74 -3.09
C ILE A 754 -20.63 7.04 -3.74
N ALA A 755 -19.74 8.05 -3.79
CA ALA A 755 -20.06 9.36 -4.36
C ALA A 755 -20.38 9.30 -5.85
N SER A 756 -19.88 8.30 -6.58
CA SER A 756 -20.15 8.13 -8.03
C SER A 756 -21.59 7.74 -8.34
N VAL A 757 -22.30 7.15 -7.39
CA VAL A 757 -23.68 6.63 -7.54
C VAL A 757 -24.69 7.31 -6.61
N THR A 758 -24.23 8.21 -5.74
CA THR A 758 -25.08 8.95 -4.78
C THR A 758 -25.27 10.38 -5.25
N PRO A 759 -26.50 10.92 -5.26
CA PRO A 759 -26.75 12.34 -5.49
C PRO A 759 -26.08 13.20 -4.39
N PHE A 760 -25.51 14.36 -4.78
CA PHE A 760 -24.92 15.34 -3.87
C PHE A 760 -25.92 16.38 -3.42
#